data_98e2479bde9be73fed6b0d66fa9cbe49
#
_entry.id   98e2479bde9be73fed6b0d66fa9cbe49
#
_cell.length_a   1.000
_cell.length_b   1.000
_cell.length_c   1.000
_cell.angle_alpha   90.00
_cell.angle_beta   90.00
_cell.angle_gamma   90.00
#
_symmetry.space_group_name_H-M   'P 1'
#
loop_
_entity.id
_entity.type
_entity.pdbx_description
1 polymer ?
#
loop_
_entity_poly.entity_id
_entity_poly.type
_entity_poly.pdbx_seq_one_letter_code
_entity_poly.pdbx_strand_id
1 'polypeptide(L)'
;MSDKSIASIANISEQDLLSFTPAMRQFIQIKRDNPTLLIMYRMGDFYETFFEDAELVHRVLGLTLTSRSSTNSGTRIPMAGIPYMTLDQYLVRLVNQGFSVGICEQLGTPGKGLMERKLVRTITPGTLTDESLLNDRSESTLLAVYIQGKGSAVGLAWMTISSGVFKAMETTEAGLLNEIERINPSEILIADHDRELAEERFPDRSVSALPDWHFDRIRAEKTLLKQFGTSTLEPFGIADSDLLITAAGVVAEYARSTQGTDLTHITAITRETDNDHLGLDAASRRNLEIVRTLRGEQTNTLFSTLDHCRTAMGSRRLASWLTSPCRDQSEATKRSDAVEILLGSMEKLENINEFLKSIPDFERTATRIALGSVKPRELAALRDALPSLNVIAENLSDLDSELLKETAEELPLPEELYQLLCASLKKEPSTFIRDGNVIAEGFNAELDELRALKNHGGQFLVDYEAREKERTGIPNLRVEFNSVQGYFIEVPKGQIDKVPADYRRRQTLKNVERYITPELKAFEDKAVSAEERSKALEKQLYEELILKCKPFCQDLLNSAHGVSALDALSSFAQHADTYRWIKPNFVPVTSVEIKGARHPVVEETIENYVPNDCDLDAQHRLHIITGPNMGGKSTYMRSIALIVLLAYSGSFVPAESADIGVIDKILTRIGAADDLARGLSTFMVEMTETASILRQATDKSLVLMDEVGRGTSTFDGLSLAAAIAEDLVVNCRSLTLFATHYFELTQLEKTLPDVVNVHVAAAESSKNIVFLHEIRPGAANQSYGIAVAKLAGIPRSVIRGSQKVLLKLEERAAQTDDKQLDLFVASEASSTVFPEEELPEEDPTLLELRDQLADVSMDDLSPRQAWELLADLQKKAKETK
;
A
#
# COMPACT_ATOMS: atom_id res chain seq x y z
N MET A 1 47.03 -10.72 -21.30
CA MET A 1 46.69 -9.30 -21.51
C MET A 1 45.44 -9.02 -20.68
N SER A 2 45.60 -8.27 -19.59
CA SER A 2 44.53 -8.01 -18.64
C SER A 2 43.44 -7.14 -19.29
N ASP A 3 42.25 -7.69 -19.39
CA ASP A 3 41.04 -6.96 -19.73
C ASP A 3 40.83 -5.86 -18.68
N LYS A 4 41.20 -4.62 -19.00
CA LYS A 4 40.81 -3.46 -18.19
C LYS A 4 39.37 -3.15 -18.48
N SER A 5 38.45 -3.78 -17.74
CA SER A 5 37.08 -3.31 -17.67
C SER A 5 37.07 -2.00 -16.90
N ILE A 6 36.60 -0.91 -17.53
CA ILE A 6 36.28 0.34 -16.86
C ILE A 6 34.97 0.09 -16.14
N ALA A 7 35.03 -0.22 -14.85
CA ALA A 7 33.85 -0.64 -14.09
C ALA A 7 33.00 0.53 -13.55
N SER A 8 33.56 1.75 -13.46
CA SER A 8 32.85 2.89 -12.87
C SER A 8 33.04 4.19 -13.64
N ILE A 9 31.93 4.92 -13.87
CA ILE A 9 31.93 6.24 -14.53
C ILE A 9 32.68 7.29 -13.71
N ALA A 10 32.68 7.17 -12.39
CA ALA A 10 33.39 8.07 -11.48
C ALA A 10 34.93 8.09 -11.74
N ASN A 11 35.47 6.99 -12.25
CA ASN A 11 36.91 6.82 -12.49
C ASN A 11 37.37 7.23 -13.90
N ILE A 12 36.47 7.73 -14.76
CA ILE A 12 36.77 8.15 -16.13
C ILE A 12 37.36 9.57 -16.10
N SER A 13 38.63 9.72 -16.47
CA SER A 13 39.28 11.03 -16.60
C SER A 13 38.78 11.82 -17.83
N GLU A 14 38.99 13.14 -17.84
CA GLU A 14 38.67 14.00 -19.02
C GLU A 14 39.41 13.54 -20.28
N GLN A 15 40.64 13.01 -20.14
CA GLN A 15 41.42 12.50 -21.27
C GLN A 15 40.84 11.18 -21.79
N ASP A 16 40.39 10.29 -20.89
CA ASP A 16 39.72 9.04 -21.27
C ASP A 16 38.37 9.30 -21.94
N LEU A 17 37.64 10.36 -21.55
CA LEU A 17 36.39 10.73 -22.17
C LEU A 17 36.54 10.93 -23.68
N LEU A 18 37.65 11.46 -24.17
CA LEU A 18 37.89 11.66 -25.59
C LEU A 18 38.03 10.34 -26.37
N SER A 19 38.33 9.24 -25.71
CA SER A 19 38.46 7.90 -26.33
C SER A 19 37.09 7.27 -26.64
N PHE A 20 36.01 7.73 -26.00
CA PHE A 20 34.65 7.19 -26.20
C PHE A 20 33.97 7.76 -27.45
N THR A 21 33.03 6.98 -27.99
CA THR A 21 32.18 7.44 -29.09
C THR A 21 31.33 8.64 -28.67
N PRO A 22 30.95 9.54 -29.62
CA PRO A 22 30.15 10.72 -29.29
C PRO A 22 28.84 10.40 -28.51
N ALA A 23 28.14 9.31 -28.86
CA ALA A 23 26.94 8.89 -28.14
C ALA A 23 27.24 8.47 -26.69
N MET A 24 28.35 7.78 -26.46
CA MET A 24 28.77 7.37 -25.11
C MET A 24 29.26 8.54 -24.28
N ARG A 25 29.87 9.55 -24.88
CA ARG A 25 30.21 10.78 -24.16
C ARG A 25 28.97 11.53 -23.67
N GLN A 26 27.91 11.57 -24.49
CA GLN A 26 26.62 12.13 -24.04
C GLN A 26 26.04 11.34 -22.84
N PHE A 27 26.07 10.00 -22.90
CA PHE A 27 25.63 9.15 -21.81
C PHE A 27 26.41 9.42 -20.50
N ILE A 28 27.77 9.42 -20.61
CA ILE A 28 28.63 9.65 -19.45
C ILE A 28 28.39 11.02 -18.83
N GLN A 29 28.17 12.06 -19.67
CA GLN A 29 27.86 13.40 -19.17
C GLN A 29 26.50 13.41 -18.43
N ILE A 30 25.44 12.85 -19.02
CA ILE A 30 24.12 12.76 -18.38
C ILE A 30 24.21 12.00 -17.04
N LYS A 31 24.98 10.90 -16.98
CA LYS A 31 25.16 10.13 -15.74
C LYS A 31 25.96 10.88 -14.69
N ARG A 32 26.97 11.66 -15.07
CA ARG A 32 27.73 12.53 -14.15
C ARG A 32 26.87 13.64 -13.56
N ASP A 33 25.99 14.21 -14.39
CA ASP A 33 25.07 15.26 -13.94
C ASP A 33 23.95 14.68 -13.05
N ASN A 34 23.69 13.35 -13.13
CA ASN A 34 22.66 12.63 -12.39
C ASN A 34 23.21 11.29 -11.82
N PRO A 35 24.14 11.31 -10.87
CA PRO A 35 24.87 10.12 -10.42
C PRO A 35 23.99 9.04 -9.78
N THR A 36 22.90 9.43 -9.12
CA THR A 36 21.97 8.53 -8.42
C THR A 36 20.92 7.88 -9.32
N LEU A 37 20.67 8.47 -10.51
CA LEU A 37 19.67 7.95 -11.43
C LEU A 37 20.18 6.76 -12.24
N LEU A 38 19.39 5.71 -12.35
CA LEU A 38 19.58 4.64 -13.33
C LEU A 38 19.16 5.19 -14.71
N ILE A 39 20.08 5.26 -15.66
CA ILE A 39 19.83 5.91 -16.95
C ILE A 39 19.38 4.87 -17.99
N MET A 40 18.14 5.01 -18.47
CA MET A 40 17.60 4.33 -19.62
C MET A 40 17.83 5.18 -20.88
N TYR A 41 18.80 4.82 -21.69
CA TYR A 41 19.28 5.62 -22.79
C TYR A 41 18.78 5.11 -24.14
N ARG A 42 18.00 5.93 -24.87
CA ARG A 42 17.38 5.52 -26.13
C ARG A 42 18.40 5.32 -27.24
N MET A 43 18.43 4.11 -27.80
CA MET A 43 19.26 3.72 -28.91
C MET A 43 18.43 2.97 -29.97
N GLY A 44 17.84 3.72 -30.91
CA GLY A 44 16.91 3.16 -31.89
C GLY A 44 15.65 2.57 -31.24
N ASP A 45 15.42 1.28 -31.41
CA ASP A 45 14.26 0.57 -30.87
C ASP A 45 14.48 0.00 -29.46
N PHE A 46 15.59 0.35 -28.79
CA PHE A 46 15.94 -0.12 -27.47
C PHE A 46 16.21 1.04 -26.53
N TYR A 47 15.95 0.80 -25.21
CA TYR A 47 16.61 1.52 -24.15
C TYR A 47 17.77 0.69 -23.64
N GLU A 48 18.96 1.24 -23.68
CA GLU A 48 20.19 0.60 -23.27
C GLU A 48 20.70 1.26 -21.98
N THR A 49 21.24 0.46 -21.08
CA THR A 49 21.95 0.88 -19.87
C THR A 49 23.41 0.46 -20.01
N PHE A 50 24.32 1.22 -19.38
CA PHE A 50 25.76 1.00 -19.49
C PHE A 50 26.43 1.04 -18.13
N PHE A 51 27.65 0.50 -18.03
CA PHE A 51 28.49 0.46 -16.83
C PHE A 51 27.76 -0.15 -15.62
N GLU A 52 27.82 0.54 -14.46
CA GLU A 52 27.19 0.09 -13.22
C GLU A 52 25.66 -0.06 -13.35
N ASP A 53 25.02 0.81 -14.15
CA ASP A 53 23.60 0.73 -14.39
C ASP A 53 23.23 -0.57 -15.12
N ALA A 54 24.07 -1.05 -16.06
CA ALA A 54 23.84 -2.32 -16.75
C ALA A 54 23.99 -3.53 -15.81
N GLU A 55 24.99 -3.49 -14.92
CA GLU A 55 25.21 -4.55 -13.92
C GLU A 55 24.05 -4.58 -12.91
N LEU A 56 23.57 -3.40 -12.49
CA LEU A 56 22.40 -3.26 -11.61
C LEU A 56 21.16 -3.86 -12.24
N VAL A 57 20.86 -3.47 -13.48
CA VAL A 57 19.68 -3.94 -14.24
C VAL A 57 19.76 -5.45 -14.50
N HIS A 58 20.93 -6.00 -14.79
CA HIS A 58 21.16 -7.44 -14.90
C HIS A 58 20.79 -8.16 -13.59
N ARG A 59 21.27 -7.67 -12.45
CA ARG A 59 21.04 -8.27 -11.13
C ARG A 59 19.56 -8.19 -10.70
N VAL A 60 18.93 -7.04 -10.92
CA VAL A 60 17.59 -6.72 -10.43
C VAL A 60 16.51 -7.30 -11.35
N LEU A 61 16.67 -7.17 -12.66
CA LEU A 61 15.66 -7.57 -13.65
C LEU A 61 15.93 -8.94 -14.29
N GLY A 62 17.12 -9.51 -14.10
CA GLY A 62 17.53 -10.75 -14.73
C GLY A 62 17.82 -10.62 -16.23
N LEU A 63 18.07 -9.38 -16.74
CA LEU A 63 18.38 -9.15 -18.14
C LEU A 63 19.77 -9.67 -18.50
N THR A 64 19.93 -10.09 -19.76
CA THR A 64 21.25 -10.55 -20.23
C THR A 64 22.24 -9.40 -20.25
N LEU A 65 23.34 -9.53 -19.49
CA LEU A 65 24.46 -8.62 -19.55
C LEU A 65 25.30 -8.94 -20.79
N THR A 66 25.43 -7.95 -21.65
CA THR A 66 26.24 -8.01 -22.87
C THR A 66 27.37 -7.00 -22.79
N SER A 67 28.20 -6.93 -23.82
CA SER A 67 29.23 -5.91 -23.91
C SER A 67 29.29 -5.32 -25.30
N ARG A 68 29.38 -4.00 -25.37
CA ARG A 68 29.52 -3.26 -26.61
C ARG A 68 30.91 -2.62 -26.67
N SER A 69 31.55 -2.63 -27.84
CA SER A 69 32.74 -1.81 -28.06
C SER A 69 32.31 -0.37 -28.28
N SER A 70 32.57 0.48 -27.31
CA SER A 70 32.14 1.89 -27.31
C SER A 70 33.28 2.88 -27.24
N THR A 71 34.55 2.37 -27.33
CA THR A 71 35.75 3.18 -27.40
C THR A 71 36.41 3.03 -28.76
N ASN A 72 37.18 4.03 -29.17
CA ASN A 72 38.01 3.97 -30.38
C ASN A 72 39.17 2.93 -30.25
N SER A 73 39.52 2.52 -29.03
CA SER A 73 40.50 1.50 -28.70
C SER A 73 39.93 0.09 -28.59
N GLY A 74 38.58 -0.10 -28.74
CA GLY A 74 37.94 -1.40 -28.66
C GLY A 74 37.65 -1.91 -27.23
N THR A 75 37.76 -1.09 -26.20
CA THR A 75 37.41 -1.47 -24.83
C THR A 75 35.93 -1.81 -24.73
N ARG A 76 35.61 -2.95 -24.12
CA ARG A 76 34.23 -3.42 -23.93
C ARG A 76 33.63 -2.79 -22.69
N ILE A 77 32.37 -2.31 -22.85
CA ILE A 77 31.57 -1.70 -21.78
C ILE A 77 30.41 -2.62 -21.48
N PRO A 78 30.14 -2.95 -20.21
CA PRO A 78 28.93 -3.68 -19.82
C PRO A 78 27.69 -2.95 -20.33
N MET A 79 26.76 -3.70 -20.91
CA MET A 79 25.52 -3.17 -21.48
C MET A 79 24.39 -4.16 -21.25
N ALA A 80 23.21 -3.64 -20.87
CA ALA A 80 21.96 -4.35 -20.89
C ALA A 80 20.92 -3.49 -21.62
N GLY A 81 19.93 -4.09 -22.26
CA GLY A 81 18.94 -3.33 -23.02
C GLY A 81 17.59 -4.01 -23.05
N ILE A 82 16.54 -3.19 -23.17
CA ILE A 82 15.15 -3.61 -23.29
C ILE A 82 14.53 -2.97 -24.54
N PRO A 83 13.61 -3.67 -25.23
CA PRO A 83 12.83 -3.06 -26.30
C PRO A 83 12.01 -1.87 -25.77
N TYR A 84 11.97 -0.77 -26.52
CA TYR A 84 11.27 0.44 -26.08
C TYR A 84 9.78 0.22 -25.76
N MET A 85 9.14 -0.72 -26.43
CA MET A 85 7.74 -1.07 -26.24
C MET A 85 7.45 -1.72 -24.87
N THR A 86 8.48 -2.27 -24.22
CA THR A 86 8.34 -3.00 -22.95
C THR A 86 8.85 -2.19 -21.75
N LEU A 87 9.24 -0.93 -21.96
CA LEU A 87 9.84 -0.08 -20.92
C LEU A 87 9.00 -0.06 -19.64
N ASP A 88 7.68 0.20 -19.74
CA ASP A 88 6.79 0.34 -18.58
C ASP A 88 6.81 -0.88 -17.66
N GLN A 89 6.86 -2.10 -18.23
CA GLN A 89 6.90 -3.34 -17.43
C GLN A 89 8.18 -3.46 -16.58
N TYR A 90 9.29 -2.96 -17.09
CA TYR A 90 10.56 -2.98 -16.37
C TYR A 90 10.69 -1.82 -15.39
N LEU A 91 10.11 -0.64 -15.72
CA LEU A 91 10.03 0.50 -14.81
C LEU A 91 9.29 0.14 -13.52
N VAL A 92 8.12 -0.52 -13.62
CA VAL A 92 7.38 -1.02 -12.46
C VAL A 92 8.28 -1.80 -11.50
N ARG A 93 9.08 -2.73 -12.03
CA ARG A 93 9.95 -3.59 -11.23
C ARG A 93 11.11 -2.82 -10.58
N LEU A 94 11.69 -1.85 -11.29
CA LEU A 94 12.79 -1.03 -10.76
C LEU A 94 12.29 -0.08 -9.67
N VAL A 95 11.20 0.63 -9.93
CA VAL A 95 10.67 1.63 -9.01
C VAL A 95 10.11 0.98 -7.73
N ASN A 96 9.46 -0.18 -7.84
CA ASN A 96 8.99 -0.95 -6.68
C ASN A 96 10.14 -1.47 -5.79
N GLN A 97 11.37 -1.49 -6.31
CA GLN A 97 12.58 -1.80 -5.52
C GLN A 97 13.31 -0.53 -5.05
N GLY A 98 12.68 0.64 -5.17
CA GLY A 98 13.22 1.91 -4.69
C GLY A 98 14.19 2.62 -5.63
N PHE A 99 14.37 2.15 -6.88
CA PHE A 99 15.29 2.79 -7.83
C PHE A 99 14.65 3.97 -8.54
N SER A 100 15.37 5.09 -8.63
CA SER A 100 15.01 6.24 -9.45
C SER A 100 15.61 6.09 -10.86
N VAL A 101 14.78 6.28 -11.89
CA VAL A 101 15.12 6.03 -13.30
C VAL A 101 15.03 7.29 -14.13
N GLY A 102 16.12 7.61 -14.84
CA GLY A 102 16.16 8.69 -15.82
C GLY A 102 15.94 8.17 -17.25
N ILE A 103 14.96 8.70 -17.97
CA ILE A 103 14.65 8.33 -19.35
C ILE A 103 15.25 9.36 -20.28
N CYS A 104 16.16 8.92 -21.15
CA CYS A 104 16.81 9.74 -22.15
C CYS A 104 16.23 9.42 -23.54
N GLU A 105 15.67 10.45 -24.21
CA GLU A 105 15.11 10.35 -25.55
C GLU A 105 16.00 10.97 -26.61
N GLN A 106 15.84 10.49 -27.84
CA GLN A 106 16.46 11.05 -29.04
C GLN A 106 15.64 12.26 -29.51
N LEU A 107 16.28 13.44 -29.60
CA LEU A 107 15.65 14.67 -30.08
C LEU A 107 16.08 14.95 -31.52
N GLY A 108 15.11 15.36 -32.34
CA GLY A 108 15.31 15.74 -33.75
C GLY A 108 14.89 14.68 -34.76
N THR A 109 14.85 15.08 -36.04
CA THR A 109 14.54 14.18 -37.17
C THR A 109 15.76 13.36 -37.59
N PRO A 110 15.62 12.08 -37.97
CA PRO A 110 16.72 11.28 -38.50
C PRO A 110 17.35 11.95 -39.71
N GLY A 111 18.62 12.35 -39.59
CA GLY A 111 19.37 13.07 -40.59
C GLY A 111 20.84 12.72 -40.56
N LYS A 112 21.68 13.42 -41.34
CA LYS A 112 23.13 13.27 -41.35
C LYS A 112 23.72 13.93 -40.10
N GLY A 113 24.03 13.17 -39.07
CA GLY A 113 24.72 13.65 -37.84
C GLY A 113 24.41 12.83 -36.61
N LEU A 114 25.11 13.17 -35.49
CA LEU A 114 24.84 12.60 -34.18
C LEU A 114 23.49 13.15 -33.66
N MET A 115 22.54 12.30 -33.37
CA MET A 115 21.30 12.71 -32.72
C MET A 115 21.55 13.11 -31.26
N GLU A 116 21.06 14.28 -30.87
CA GLU A 116 21.11 14.75 -29.50
C GLU A 116 20.18 13.89 -28.63
N ARG A 117 20.66 13.55 -27.42
CA ARG A 117 19.85 12.83 -26.43
C ARG A 117 19.88 13.61 -25.13
N LYS A 118 18.69 13.79 -24.59
CA LYS A 118 18.51 14.49 -23.30
C LYS A 118 17.70 13.64 -22.34
N LEU A 119 17.94 13.87 -21.06
CA LEU A 119 17.07 13.41 -20.01
C LEU A 119 15.74 14.16 -20.15
N VAL A 120 14.66 13.46 -20.50
CA VAL A 120 13.34 14.05 -20.71
C VAL A 120 12.39 13.79 -19.56
N ARG A 121 12.67 12.76 -18.78
CA ARG A 121 11.81 12.37 -17.67
C ARG A 121 12.63 11.64 -16.60
N THR A 122 12.32 11.98 -15.35
CA THR A 122 12.83 11.27 -14.18
C THR A 122 11.65 10.61 -13.47
N ILE A 123 11.76 9.32 -13.19
CA ILE A 123 10.74 8.54 -12.49
C ILE A 123 11.34 8.10 -11.16
N THR A 124 10.74 8.52 -10.06
CA THR A 124 11.17 8.17 -8.71
C THR A 124 10.01 7.54 -7.94
N PRO A 125 10.26 6.76 -6.87
CA PRO A 125 9.19 6.13 -6.10
C PRO A 125 8.13 7.09 -5.56
N GLY A 126 8.52 8.32 -5.22
CA GLY A 126 7.64 9.35 -4.64
C GLY A 126 6.94 10.26 -5.66
N THR A 127 7.32 10.18 -6.96
CA THR A 127 6.78 11.10 -7.99
C THR A 127 6.06 10.39 -9.14
N LEU A 128 5.47 9.24 -8.85
CA LEU A 128 4.73 8.44 -9.83
C LEU A 128 3.40 9.09 -10.21
N THR A 129 3.12 9.13 -11.52
CA THR A 129 1.87 9.64 -12.08
C THR A 129 1.25 8.72 -13.13
N ASP A 130 2.04 7.78 -13.69
CA ASP A 130 1.55 6.81 -14.66
C ASP A 130 0.72 5.72 -13.99
N GLU A 131 -0.45 5.41 -14.55
CA GLU A 131 -1.34 4.36 -14.09
C GLU A 131 -0.67 2.98 -14.03
N SER A 132 0.17 2.65 -15.03
CA SER A 132 0.88 1.37 -15.07
C SER A 132 1.92 1.18 -13.96
N LEU A 133 2.37 2.27 -13.32
CA LEU A 133 3.38 2.28 -12.27
C LEU A 133 2.76 2.39 -10.87
N LEU A 134 1.55 2.89 -10.76
CA LEU A 134 0.84 3.09 -9.50
C LEU A 134 0.06 1.85 -9.10
N ASN A 135 0.04 1.56 -7.80
CA ASN A 135 -0.90 0.62 -7.24
C ASN A 135 -2.27 1.31 -7.08
N ASP A 136 -3.36 0.62 -7.45
CA ASP A 136 -4.70 1.21 -7.43
C ASP A 136 -5.15 1.62 -6.02
N ARG A 137 -4.78 0.84 -5.01
CA ARG A 137 -5.24 0.99 -3.62
C ARG A 137 -4.23 1.67 -2.70
N SER A 138 -3.09 2.13 -3.21
CA SER A 138 -2.09 2.85 -2.43
C SER A 138 -1.63 4.12 -3.12
N GLU A 139 -1.16 5.07 -2.32
CA GLU A 139 -0.61 6.33 -2.80
C GLU A 139 0.91 6.24 -2.94
N SER A 140 1.47 7.06 -3.85
CA SER A 140 2.89 7.31 -3.97
C SER A 140 3.17 8.69 -3.40
N THR A 141 3.65 8.72 -2.15
CA THR A 141 3.86 9.95 -1.40
C THR A 141 5.34 10.32 -1.35
N LEU A 142 5.65 11.56 -1.69
CA LEU A 142 6.97 12.18 -1.56
C LEU A 142 7.01 12.97 -0.27
N LEU A 143 7.98 12.72 0.61
CA LEU A 143 8.17 13.41 1.89
C LEU A 143 9.51 14.13 1.90
N ALA A 144 9.57 15.39 2.34
CA ALA A 144 10.81 16.04 2.75
C ALA A 144 10.90 16.15 4.26
N VAL A 145 12.08 15.84 4.79
CA VAL A 145 12.44 15.98 6.21
C VAL A 145 13.51 17.05 6.32
N TYR A 146 13.24 18.09 7.09
CA TYR A 146 14.18 19.16 7.35
C TYR A 146 14.46 19.31 8.85
N ILE A 147 15.72 19.10 9.23
CA ILE A 147 16.19 19.18 10.61
C ILE A 147 17.06 20.42 10.75
N GLN A 148 16.67 21.39 11.59
CA GLN A 148 17.42 22.61 11.80
C GLN A 148 18.39 22.50 12.98
N GLY A 149 19.63 22.19 12.69
CA GLY A 149 20.69 22.11 13.69
C GLY A 149 20.53 20.92 14.66
N LYS A 150 21.23 20.98 15.82
CA LYS A 150 21.04 19.97 16.91
C LYS A 150 19.82 20.34 17.77
N GLY A 151 18.68 20.60 17.17
CA GLY A 151 17.47 21.00 17.83
C GLY A 151 16.40 19.90 17.77
N SER A 152 15.46 19.94 18.68
CA SER A 152 14.40 18.93 18.78
C SER A 152 13.28 19.08 17.73
N ALA A 153 13.24 20.16 16.96
CA ALA A 153 12.15 20.45 16.01
C ALA A 153 12.51 20.04 14.59
N VAL A 154 11.58 19.37 13.92
CA VAL A 154 11.70 18.86 12.55
C VAL A 154 10.54 19.34 11.72
N GLY A 155 10.82 19.91 10.55
CA GLY A 155 9.82 20.25 9.54
C GLY A 155 9.58 19.08 8.59
N LEU A 156 8.34 18.69 8.43
CA LEU A 156 7.88 17.70 7.48
C LEU A 156 6.98 18.34 6.45
N ALA A 157 7.16 18.00 5.19
CA ALA A 157 6.20 18.30 4.14
C ALA A 157 6.08 17.13 3.20
N TRP A 158 4.87 16.79 2.79
CA TRP A 158 4.65 15.68 1.88
C TRP A 158 3.61 16.00 0.81
N MET A 159 3.83 15.40 -0.34
CA MET A 159 2.99 15.60 -1.51
C MET A 159 2.67 14.24 -2.15
N THR A 160 1.39 14.03 -2.46
CA THR A 160 0.94 12.96 -3.36
C THR A 160 0.53 13.59 -4.67
N ILE A 161 1.44 13.56 -5.66
CA ILE A 161 1.22 14.24 -6.95
C ILE A 161 -0.05 13.72 -7.64
N SER A 162 -0.29 12.40 -7.55
CA SER A 162 -1.41 11.73 -8.24
C SER A 162 -2.79 12.08 -7.71
N SER A 163 -2.92 12.57 -6.48
CA SER A 163 -4.19 13.00 -5.87
C SER A 163 -4.27 14.51 -5.58
N GLY A 164 -3.21 15.24 -5.84
CA GLY A 164 -3.19 16.69 -5.60
C GLY A 164 -3.00 17.08 -4.12
N VAL A 165 -2.75 16.14 -3.24
CA VAL A 165 -2.56 16.39 -1.80
C VAL A 165 -1.18 16.97 -1.53
N PHE A 166 -1.15 18.09 -0.78
CA PHE A 166 0.08 18.70 -0.29
C PHE A 166 -0.12 19.17 1.15
N LYS A 167 0.68 18.64 2.07
CA LYS A 167 0.56 18.89 3.50
C LYS A 167 1.91 19.15 4.15
N ALA A 168 1.91 19.81 5.31
CA ALA A 168 3.10 20.06 6.10
C ALA A 168 2.78 20.04 7.60
N MET A 169 3.74 19.59 8.42
CA MET A 169 3.64 19.62 9.87
C MET A 169 5.00 19.80 10.53
N GLU A 170 4.99 20.32 11.76
CA GLU A 170 6.14 20.29 12.64
C GLU A 170 6.03 19.10 13.59
N THR A 171 7.15 18.44 13.82
CA THR A 171 7.24 17.36 14.80
C THR A 171 8.56 17.48 15.57
N THR A 172 8.76 16.59 16.52
CA THR A 172 10.03 16.46 17.23
C THR A 172 10.87 15.34 16.65
N GLU A 173 12.16 15.33 16.91
CA GLU A 173 13.04 14.22 16.54
C GLU A 173 12.56 12.87 17.08
N ALA A 174 11.95 12.87 18.27
CA ALA A 174 11.35 11.67 18.87
C ALA A 174 10.04 11.23 18.19
N GLY A 175 9.25 12.18 17.66
CA GLY A 175 8.01 11.92 16.92
C GLY A 175 8.22 11.56 15.44
N LEU A 176 9.40 11.84 14.89
CA LEU A 176 9.69 11.70 13.47
C LEU A 176 9.37 10.31 12.91
N LEU A 177 9.76 9.25 13.61
CA LEU A 177 9.47 7.87 13.17
C LEU A 177 7.98 7.56 13.13
N ASN A 178 7.21 8.05 14.11
CA ASN A 178 5.76 7.85 14.15
C ASN A 178 5.08 8.52 12.96
N GLU A 179 5.52 9.73 12.60
CA GLU A 179 4.97 10.45 11.45
C GLU A 179 5.38 9.83 10.11
N ILE A 180 6.61 9.34 9.99
CA ILE A 180 7.03 8.62 8.78
C ILE A 180 6.22 7.32 8.59
N GLU A 181 5.94 6.58 9.66
CA GLU A 181 5.09 5.40 9.58
C GLU A 181 3.61 5.77 9.29
N ARG A 182 3.11 6.91 9.77
CA ARG A 182 1.77 7.43 9.47
C ARG A 182 1.64 7.83 8.00
N ILE A 183 2.57 8.66 7.53
CA ILE A 183 2.59 9.17 6.15
C ILE A 183 2.91 8.04 5.17
N ASN A 184 3.72 7.06 5.59
CA ASN A 184 4.19 5.93 4.80
C ASN A 184 4.74 6.34 3.42
N PRO A 185 5.75 7.23 3.37
CA PRO A 185 6.23 7.78 2.11
C PRO A 185 6.90 6.72 1.24
N SER A 186 6.72 6.86 -0.07
CA SER A 186 7.42 6.05 -1.08
C SER A 186 8.86 6.54 -1.29
N GLU A 187 9.11 7.82 -1.00
CA GLU A 187 10.43 8.44 -1.12
C GLU A 187 10.60 9.56 -0.09
N ILE A 188 11.77 9.60 0.56
CA ILE A 188 12.12 10.62 1.57
C ILE A 188 13.24 11.50 1.01
N LEU A 189 13.02 12.81 0.99
CA LEU A 189 14.02 13.81 0.62
C LEU A 189 14.70 14.37 1.88
N ILE A 190 16.03 14.40 1.88
CA ILE A 190 16.84 14.93 2.99
C ILE A 190 17.98 15.77 2.45
N ALA A 191 18.58 16.59 3.31
CA ALA A 191 19.82 17.28 2.98
C ALA A 191 21.01 16.30 2.95
N ASP A 192 21.99 16.57 2.09
CA ASP A 192 23.14 15.67 1.89
C ASP A 192 23.97 15.48 3.17
N HIS A 193 24.02 16.49 4.02
CA HIS A 193 24.69 16.40 5.32
C HIS A 193 23.99 15.49 6.34
N ASP A 194 22.69 15.19 6.16
CA ASP A 194 21.90 14.30 7.03
C ASP A 194 21.81 12.86 6.49
N ARG A 195 22.48 12.55 5.38
CA ARG A 195 22.40 11.24 4.70
C ARG A 195 22.70 10.06 5.62
N GLU A 196 23.82 10.10 6.34
CA GLU A 196 24.23 9.01 7.24
C GLU A 196 23.17 8.77 8.34
N LEU A 197 22.61 9.85 8.89
CA LEU A 197 21.57 9.78 9.91
C LEU A 197 20.29 9.15 9.37
N ALA A 198 19.93 9.46 8.13
CA ALA A 198 18.72 8.93 7.51
C ALA A 198 18.87 7.47 7.08
N GLU A 199 20.03 7.06 6.56
CA GLU A 199 20.32 5.66 6.23
C GLU A 199 20.29 4.77 7.48
N GLU A 200 20.73 5.29 8.64
CA GLU A 200 20.65 4.59 9.92
C GLU A 200 19.21 4.49 10.45
N ARG A 201 18.44 5.59 10.34
CA ARG A 201 17.07 5.67 10.90
C ARG A 201 16.00 5.03 10.02
N PHE A 202 16.20 5.04 8.69
CA PHE A 202 15.20 4.59 7.69
C PHE A 202 15.80 3.56 6.72
N PRO A 203 16.40 2.46 7.20
CA PRO A 203 17.14 1.50 6.37
C PRO A 203 16.28 0.83 5.28
N ASP A 204 14.96 0.72 5.52
CA ASP A 204 14.02 0.06 4.61
C ASP A 204 13.26 1.04 3.71
N ARG A 205 13.61 2.33 3.73
CA ARG A 205 12.94 3.38 2.96
C ARG A 205 13.82 3.89 1.82
N SER A 206 13.18 4.31 0.73
CA SER A 206 13.88 4.99 -0.36
C SER A 206 14.23 6.42 0.08
N VAL A 207 15.53 6.69 0.30
CA VAL A 207 16.02 8.00 0.71
C VAL A 207 16.77 8.65 -0.45
N SER A 208 16.40 9.87 -0.80
CA SER A 208 17.04 10.71 -1.81
C SER A 208 17.70 11.92 -1.14
N ALA A 209 19.03 11.88 -1.01
CA ALA A 209 19.78 13.02 -0.47
C ALA A 209 19.98 14.08 -1.55
N LEU A 210 19.63 15.33 -1.23
CA LEU A 210 19.76 16.49 -2.09
C LEU A 210 20.84 17.42 -1.57
N PRO A 211 21.57 18.13 -2.46
CA PRO A 211 22.50 19.17 -2.07
C PRO A 211 21.87 20.18 -1.11
N ASP A 212 22.61 20.61 -0.09
CA ASP A 212 22.12 21.48 1.00
C ASP A 212 21.47 22.78 0.53
N TRP A 213 21.88 23.32 -0.62
CA TRP A 213 21.29 24.54 -1.19
C TRP A 213 19.82 24.40 -1.62
N HIS A 214 19.30 23.17 -1.76
CA HIS A 214 17.86 22.96 -1.96
C HIS A 214 17.05 23.29 -0.70
N PHE A 215 17.68 23.17 0.47
CA PHE A 215 17.07 23.48 1.77
C PHE A 215 17.26 24.92 2.19
N ASP A 216 17.44 25.85 1.22
CA ASP A 216 17.50 27.30 1.48
C ASP A 216 16.07 27.87 1.63
N ARG A 217 15.80 28.50 2.78
CA ARG A 217 14.49 29.05 3.12
C ARG A 217 13.98 30.09 2.10
N ILE A 218 14.86 30.98 1.63
CA ILE A 218 14.46 32.06 0.70
C ILE A 218 14.08 31.49 -0.66
N ARG A 219 14.80 30.47 -1.11
CA ARG A 219 14.51 29.74 -2.35
C ARG A 219 13.20 28.98 -2.22
N ALA A 220 13.00 28.28 -1.10
CA ALA A 220 11.79 27.55 -0.79
C ALA A 220 10.55 28.45 -0.81
N GLU A 221 10.60 29.59 -0.12
CA GLU A 221 9.51 30.57 -0.11
C GLU A 221 9.16 31.05 -1.52
N LYS A 222 10.16 31.46 -2.31
CA LYS A 222 9.95 31.88 -3.72
C LYS A 222 9.31 30.76 -4.56
N THR A 223 9.70 29.52 -4.34
CA THR A 223 9.15 28.36 -5.04
C THR A 223 7.68 28.19 -4.72
N LEU A 224 7.29 28.28 -3.44
CA LEU A 224 5.90 28.15 -2.97
C LEU A 224 5.03 29.32 -3.45
N LEU A 225 5.51 30.57 -3.32
CA LEU A 225 4.81 31.76 -3.81
C LEU A 225 4.52 31.66 -5.32
N LYS A 226 5.51 31.17 -6.10
CA LYS A 226 5.30 30.93 -7.53
C LYS A 226 4.32 29.77 -7.77
N GLN A 227 4.39 28.68 -7.00
CA GLN A 227 3.51 27.52 -7.14
C GLN A 227 2.05 27.91 -6.92
N PHE A 228 1.76 28.67 -5.87
CA PHE A 228 0.39 29.04 -5.51
C PHE A 228 -0.10 30.34 -6.18
N GLY A 229 0.78 31.07 -6.87
CA GLY A 229 0.45 32.34 -7.51
C GLY A 229 0.06 33.45 -6.51
N THR A 230 0.63 33.41 -5.30
CA THR A 230 0.32 34.35 -4.20
C THR A 230 1.50 35.21 -3.84
N SER A 231 1.25 36.31 -3.14
CA SER A 231 2.27 37.25 -2.62
C SER A 231 2.71 36.90 -1.18
N THR A 232 1.97 36.05 -0.46
CA THR A 232 2.24 35.66 0.93
C THR A 232 1.81 34.20 1.17
N LEU A 233 2.39 33.53 2.16
CA LEU A 233 2.04 32.16 2.58
C LEU A 233 1.09 32.14 3.79
N GLU A 234 0.66 33.32 4.30
CA GLU A 234 -0.26 33.42 5.44
C GLU A 234 -1.57 32.63 5.27
N PRO A 235 -2.25 32.63 4.09
CA PRO A 235 -3.51 31.90 3.92
C PRO A 235 -3.37 30.38 4.08
N PHE A 236 -2.15 29.86 3.98
CA PHE A 236 -1.86 28.42 4.11
C PHE A 236 -1.41 28.01 5.52
N GLY A 237 -1.28 28.97 6.45
CA GLY A 237 -0.92 28.70 7.84
C GLY A 237 0.52 28.22 8.07
N ILE A 238 1.43 28.43 7.11
CA ILE A 238 2.84 28.00 7.20
C ILE A 238 3.83 29.17 7.26
N ALA A 239 3.35 30.43 7.14
CA ALA A 239 4.20 31.61 7.05
C ALA A 239 5.04 31.89 8.31
N ASP A 240 4.61 31.37 9.46
CA ASP A 240 5.23 31.53 10.78
C ASP A 240 6.34 30.50 11.05
N SER A 241 6.57 29.55 10.16
CA SER A 241 7.52 28.46 10.36
C SER A 241 8.54 28.34 9.22
N ASP A 242 9.78 28.63 9.53
CA ASP A 242 10.90 28.43 8.59
C ASP A 242 11.11 26.94 8.25
N LEU A 243 10.80 26.04 9.20
CA LEU A 243 10.89 24.59 9.00
C LEU A 243 9.90 24.12 7.95
N LEU A 244 8.63 24.53 8.06
CA LEU A 244 7.56 24.15 7.12
C LEU A 244 7.79 24.75 5.74
N ILE A 245 8.18 26.03 5.65
CA ILE A 245 8.47 26.69 4.39
C ILE A 245 9.60 25.94 3.65
N THR A 246 10.67 25.61 4.38
CA THR A 246 11.83 24.95 3.78
C THR A 246 11.47 23.55 3.29
N ALA A 247 10.86 22.70 4.12
CA ALA A 247 10.46 21.35 3.74
C ALA A 247 9.48 21.36 2.56
N ALA A 248 8.45 22.20 2.61
CA ALA A 248 7.45 22.32 1.55
C ALA A 248 8.05 22.81 0.22
N GLY A 249 8.96 23.79 0.28
CA GLY A 249 9.65 24.29 -0.91
C GLY A 249 10.50 23.24 -1.60
N VAL A 250 11.18 22.37 -0.82
CA VAL A 250 11.97 21.25 -1.34
C VAL A 250 11.08 20.25 -2.07
N VAL A 251 9.96 19.85 -1.46
CA VAL A 251 8.99 18.93 -2.10
C VAL A 251 8.48 19.50 -3.41
N ALA A 252 8.03 20.76 -3.40
CA ALA A 252 7.48 21.42 -4.60
C ALA A 252 8.52 21.57 -5.72
N GLU A 253 9.76 21.90 -5.39
CA GLU A 253 10.85 22.02 -6.36
C GLU A 253 11.22 20.66 -6.96
N TYR A 254 11.39 19.65 -6.11
CA TYR A 254 11.74 18.30 -6.53
C TYR A 254 10.65 17.70 -7.42
N ALA A 255 9.39 17.75 -6.99
CA ALA A 255 8.25 17.26 -7.75
C ALA A 255 8.14 17.93 -9.14
N ARG A 256 8.31 19.26 -9.21
CA ARG A 256 8.33 20.00 -10.49
C ARG A 256 9.50 19.59 -11.37
N SER A 257 10.70 19.42 -10.81
CA SER A 257 11.89 19.06 -11.59
C SER A 257 11.80 17.66 -12.16
N THR A 258 11.25 16.69 -11.42
CA THR A 258 11.08 15.29 -11.85
C THR A 258 9.98 15.14 -12.91
N GLN A 259 8.87 15.92 -12.78
CA GLN A 259 7.81 15.90 -13.78
C GLN A 259 8.14 16.73 -15.04
N GLY A 260 9.11 17.65 -14.96
CA GLY A 260 9.50 18.52 -16.08
C GLY A 260 8.43 19.53 -16.50
N THR A 261 7.39 19.72 -15.69
CA THR A 261 6.25 20.62 -15.96
C THR A 261 5.73 21.22 -14.66
N ASP A 262 4.98 22.34 -14.77
CA ASP A 262 4.36 22.97 -13.61
C ASP A 262 3.20 22.10 -13.09
N LEU A 263 3.09 21.99 -11.76
CA LEU A 263 2.08 21.20 -11.06
C LEU A 263 0.80 22.04 -10.83
N THR A 264 0.11 22.40 -11.90
CA THR A 264 -1.02 23.35 -11.84
C THR A 264 -2.23 22.87 -11.03
N HIS A 265 -2.33 21.56 -10.78
CA HIS A 265 -3.36 20.93 -9.93
C HIS A 265 -3.04 21.02 -8.43
N ILE A 266 -1.81 21.36 -8.05
CA ILE A 266 -1.43 21.61 -6.65
C ILE A 266 -1.65 23.08 -6.35
N THR A 267 -2.80 23.41 -5.80
CA THR A 267 -3.26 24.81 -5.61
C THR A 267 -3.08 25.31 -4.19
N ALA A 268 -2.91 24.41 -3.21
CA ALA A 268 -2.82 24.75 -1.80
C ALA A 268 -1.92 23.77 -1.04
N ILE A 269 -1.49 24.18 0.15
CA ILE A 269 -0.86 23.34 1.16
C ILE A 269 -1.66 23.44 2.46
N THR A 270 -1.85 22.33 3.15
CA THR A 270 -2.54 22.27 4.44
C THR A 270 -1.54 22.00 5.55
N ARG A 271 -1.56 22.84 6.59
CA ARG A 271 -0.80 22.56 7.82
C ARG A 271 -1.56 21.57 8.67
N GLU A 272 -0.90 20.46 9.03
CA GLU A 272 -1.38 19.51 10.04
C GLU A 272 -0.69 19.73 11.39
N THR A 273 -1.35 19.32 12.46
CA THR A 273 -0.84 19.33 13.83
C THR A 273 -1.01 17.94 14.47
N ASP A 274 -0.25 17.67 15.53
CA ASP A 274 -0.36 16.43 16.31
C ASP A 274 -1.78 16.19 16.89
N ASN A 275 -2.61 17.25 16.93
CA ASN A 275 -3.96 17.17 17.47
C ASN A 275 -5.04 16.82 16.45
N ASP A 276 -4.73 16.78 15.17
CA ASP A 276 -5.72 16.55 14.12
C ASP A 276 -6.13 15.08 14.02
N HIS A 277 -5.23 14.18 14.46
CA HIS A 277 -5.44 12.73 14.37
C HIS A 277 -5.37 12.06 15.73
N LEU A 278 -6.09 10.95 15.87
CA LEU A 278 -5.91 10.00 16.96
C LEU A 278 -4.48 9.44 16.92
N GLY A 279 -3.70 9.68 17.96
CA GLY A 279 -2.30 9.32 18.01
C GLY A 279 -2.09 7.80 17.98
N LEU A 280 -1.31 7.31 17.04
CA LEU A 280 -0.88 5.92 16.93
C LEU A 280 0.63 5.92 16.70
N ASP A 281 1.39 5.32 17.58
CA ASP A 281 2.81 5.13 17.32
C ASP A 281 3.09 4.02 16.30
N ALA A 282 4.32 3.93 15.83
CA ALA A 282 4.71 2.95 14.81
C ALA A 282 4.45 1.50 15.26
N ALA A 283 4.67 1.20 16.54
CA ALA A 283 4.41 -0.13 17.10
C ALA A 283 2.91 -0.43 17.12
N SER A 284 2.08 0.51 17.52
CA SER A 284 0.61 0.36 17.60
C SER A 284 0.00 0.14 16.20
N ARG A 285 0.43 0.89 15.18
CA ARG A 285 -0.02 0.68 13.80
C ARG A 285 0.26 -0.73 13.32
N ARG A 286 1.44 -1.27 13.60
CA ARG A 286 1.84 -2.62 13.25
C ARG A 286 1.08 -3.67 14.07
N ASN A 287 0.98 -3.48 15.39
CA ASN A 287 0.36 -4.44 16.30
C ASN A 287 -1.15 -4.58 16.10
N LEU A 288 -1.83 -3.52 15.66
CA LEU A 288 -3.26 -3.52 15.33
C LEU A 288 -3.56 -4.07 13.94
N GLU A 289 -2.56 -4.38 13.13
CA GLU A 289 -2.69 -4.98 11.80
C GLU A 289 -3.69 -4.22 10.91
N ILE A 290 -3.60 -2.89 10.89
CA ILE A 290 -4.58 -2.03 10.20
C ILE A 290 -4.58 -2.27 8.69
N VAL A 291 -3.40 -2.19 8.03
CA VAL A 291 -3.23 -2.35 6.57
C VAL A 291 -2.29 -3.49 6.18
N ARG A 292 -1.51 -4.00 7.14
CA ARG A 292 -0.61 -5.16 6.97
C ARG A 292 -0.59 -5.99 8.23
N THR A 293 -0.56 -7.31 8.07
CA THR A 293 -0.36 -8.23 9.21
C THR A 293 1.06 -8.14 9.75
N LEU A 294 1.30 -8.66 10.94
CA LEU A 294 2.65 -8.79 11.51
C LEU A 294 3.62 -9.57 10.61
N ARG A 295 3.09 -10.39 9.70
CA ARG A 295 3.87 -11.14 8.68
C ARG A 295 4.08 -10.35 7.38
N GLY A 296 3.55 -9.11 7.28
CA GLY A 296 3.66 -8.26 6.10
C GLY A 296 2.62 -8.52 5.01
N GLU A 297 1.64 -9.41 5.23
CA GLU A 297 0.55 -9.71 4.31
C GLU A 297 -0.48 -8.56 4.30
N GLN A 298 -1.15 -8.34 3.18
CA GLN A 298 -2.20 -7.33 3.02
C GLN A 298 -3.62 -7.90 3.18
N THR A 299 -3.75 -9.22 3.28
CA THR A 299 -5.01 -9.93 3.54
C THR A 299 -5.18 -10.18 5.04
N ASN A 300 -6.42 -10.35 5.51
CA ASN A 300 -6.75 -10.54 6.92
C ASN A 300 -6.32 -9.34 7.82
N THR A 301 -6.40 -8.13 7.28
CA THR A 301 -6.15 -6.88 7.99
C THR A 301 -7.49 -6.15 8.22
N LEU A 302 -7.52 -5.16 9.12
CA LEU A 302 -8.72 -4.35 9.31
C LEU A 302 -9.17 -3.70 7.99
N PHE A 303 -8.23 -3.14 7.23
CA PHE A 303 -8.53 -2.55 5.93
C PHE A 303 -9.10 -3.56 4.94
N SER A 304 -8.47 -4.74 4.78
CA SER A 304 -8.94 -5.74 3.81
C SER A 304 -10.35 -6.28 4.13
N THR A 305 -10.69 -6.34 5.42
CA THR A 305 -12.02 -6.73 5.91
C THR A 305 -13.07 -5.68 5.55
N LEU A 306 -12.73 -4.41 5.65
CA LEU A 306 -13.67 -3.30 5.42
C LEU A 306 -13.71 -2.81 3.98
N ASP A 307 -12.75 -3.14 3.12
CA ASP A 307 -12.66 -2.59 1.76
C ASP A 307 -13.65 -3.24 0.78
N HIS A 308 -14.90 -2.80 0.84
CA HIS A 308 -15.95 -3.09 -0.13
C HIS A 308 -16.11 -1.96 -1.15
N CYS A 309 -15.18 -1.01 -1.20
CA CYS A 309 -15.23 0.13 -2.11
C CYS A 309 -15.31 -0.31 -3.58
N ARG A 310 -16.03 0.47 -4.37
CA ARG A 310 -16.24 0.24 -5.80
C ARG A 310 -15.21 0.97 -6.65
N THR A 311 -14.58 2.02 -6.10
CA THR A 311 -13.57 2.83 -6.76
C THR A 311 -12.21 2.71 -6.07
N ALA A 312 -11.15 2.86 -6.82
CA ALA A 312 -9.80 2.92 -6.26
C ALA A 312 -9.61 4.13 -5.32
N MET A 313 -10.27 5.25 -5.63
CA MET A 313 -10.28 6.46 -4.80
C MET A 313 -10.91 6.20 -3.43
N GLY A 314 -12.04 5.49 -3.39
CA GLY A 314 -12.71 5.08 -2.15
C GLY A 314 -11.84 4.18 -1.28
N SER A 315 -11.20 3.17 -1.87
CA SER A 315 -10.25 2.30 -1.16
C SER A 315 -9.10 3.10 -0.53
N ARG A 316 -8.51 4.07 -1.26
CA ARG A 316 -7.45 4.94 -0.72
C ARG A 316 -7.97 5.84 0.42
N ARG A 317 -9.17 6.39 0.28
CA ARG A 317 -9.83 7.20 1.31
C ARG A 317 -10.09 6.38 2.57
N LEU A 318 -10.64 5.18 2.43
CA LEU A 318 -10.88 4.24 3.53
C LEU A 318 -9.57 3.90 4.26
N ALA A 319 -8.51 3.57 3.52
CA ALA A 319 -7.20 3.32 4.11
C ALA A 319 -6.68 4.53 4.89
N SER A 320 -6.84 5.75 4.35
CA SER A 320 -6.46 6.99 5.03
C SER A 320 -7.25 7.22 6.33
N TRP A 321 -8.56 6.99 6.33
CA TRP A 321 -9.38 7.15 7.54
C TRP A 321 -9.03 6.14 8.63
N LEU A 322 -8.68 4.91 8.28
CA LEU A 322 -8.28 3.88 9.23
C LEU A 322 -6.85 4.09 9.75
N THR A 323 -5.94 4.59 8.93
CA THR A 323 -4.54 4.83 9.34
C THR A 323 -4.33 6.17 10.04
N SER A 324 -5.21 7.14 9.80
CA SER A 324 -5.18 8.47 10.41
C SER A 324 -6.58 8.91 10.83
N PRO A 325 -7.20 8.20 11.83
CA PRO A 325 -8.53 8.58 12.31
C PRO A 325 -8.54 10.00 12.82
N CYS A 326 -9.63 10.74 12.59
CA CYS A 326 -9.77 12.10 13.06
C CYS A 326 -9.90 12.12 14.59
N ARG A 327 -9.17 13.00 15.29
CA ARG A 327 -9.29 13.16 16.74
C ARG A 327 -10.58 13.89 17.15
N ASP A 328 -11.14 14.71 16.24
CA ASP A 328 -12.39 15.40 16.47
C ASP A 328 -13.58 14.42 16.42
N GLN A 329 -14.21 14.20 17.57
CA GLN A 329 -15.39 13.36 17.68
C GLN A 329 -16.58 13.88 16.85
N SER A 330 -16.64 15.19 16.55
CA SER A 330 -17.71 15.76 15.74
C SER A 330 -17.64 15.28 14.29
N GLU A 331 -16.44 15.22 13.73
CA GLU A 331 -16.21 14.70 12.38
C GLU A 331 -16.51 13.19 12.29
N ALA A 332 -16.06 12.41 13.30
CA ALA A 332 -16.38 11.00 13.37
C ALA A 332 -17.90 10.75 13.50
N THR A 333 -18.60 11.61 14.28
CA THR A 333 -20.07 11.57 14.41
C THR A 333 -20.76 11.85 13.08
N LYS A 334 -20.37 12.90 12.35
CA LYS A 334 -20.95 13.22 11.03
C LYS A 334 -20.83 12.05 10.06
N ARG A 335 -19.69 11.34 10.06
CA ARG A 335 -19.52 10.14 9.23
C ARG A 335 -20.42 8.99 9.68
N SER A 336 -20.49 8.69 10.99
CA SER A 336 -21.36 7.63 11.51
C SER A 336 -22.84 7.94 11.33
N ASP A 337 -23.24 9.22 11.40
CA ASP A 337 -24.59 9.68 11.06
C ASP A 337 -24.91 9.42 9.57
N ALA A 338 -23.96 9.71 8.69
CA ALA A 338 -24.10 9.42 7.26
C ALA A 338 -24.24 7.92 6.98
N VAL A 339 -23.44 7.08 7.67
CA VAL A 339 -23.54 5.62 7.60
C VAL A 339 -24.90 5.14 8.06
N GLU A 340 -25.44 5.67 9.17
CA GLU A 340 -26.79 5.33 9.67
C GLU A 340 -27.90 5.62 8.65
N ILE A 341 -27.83 6.80 8.02
CA ILE A 341 -28.80 7.22 7.02
C ILE A 341 -28.73 6.36 5.75
N LEU A 342 -27.50 6.00 5.31
CA LEU A 342 -27.31 5.08 4.19
C LEU A 342 -27.88 3.69 4.49
N LEU A 343 -27.70 3.17 5.71
CA LEU A 343 -28.29 1.91 6.18
C LEU A 343 -29.85 1.98 6.22
N GLY A 344 -30.39 3.13 6.61
CA GLY A 344 -31.83 3.37 6.58
C GLY A 344 -32.44 3.42 5.17
N SER A 345 -31.64 3.45 4.12
CA SER A 345 -32.03 3.63 2.72
C SER A 345 -31.33 2.67 1.79
N MET A 346 -31.37 1.35 2.06
CA MET A 346 -30.63 0.29 1.36
C MET A 346 -30.81 0.32 -0.18
N GLU A 347 -32.04 0.60 -0.67
CA GLU A 347 -32.29 0.71 -2.11
C GLU A 347 -31.46 1.83 -2.76
N LYS A 348 -31.33 2.98 -2.09
CA LYS A 348 -30.48 4.08 -2.57
C LYS A 348 -29.01 3.71 -2.49
N LEU A 349 -28.60 3.04 -1.41
CA LEU A 349 -27.22 2.56 -1.25
C LEU A 349 -26.82 1.58 -2.37
N GLU A 350 -27.69 0.63 -2.71
CA GLU A 350 -27.45 -0.31 -3.82
C GLU A 350 -27.33 0.43 -5.17
N ASN A 351 -28.22 1.39 -5.42
CA ASN A 351 -28.16 2.24 -6.62
C ASN A 351 -26.86 3.03 -6.69
N ILE A 352 -26.49 3.70 -5.60
CA ILE A 352 -25.22 4.46 -5.53
C ILE A 352 -24.04 3.53 -5.83
N ASN A 353 -23.98 2.36 -5.20
CA ASN A 353 -22.91 1.37 -5.42
C ASN A 353 -22.85 0.87 -6.88
N GLU A 354 -23.98 0.77 -7.58
CA GLU A 354 -23.98 0.37 -8.99
C GLU A 354 -23.38 1.46 -9.89
N PHE A 355 -23.71 2.74 -9.64
CA PHE A 355 -23.12 3.84 -10.38
C PHE A 355 -21.64 4.03 -10.07
N LEU A 356 -21.22 3.89 -8.80
CA LEU A 356 -19.81 3.98 -8.39
C LEU A 356 -18.91 3.01 -9.16
N LYS A 357 -19.38 1.81 -9.52
CA LYS A 357 -18.60 0.85 -10.33
C LYS A 357 -18.20 1.40 -11.70
N SER A 358 -18.95 2.34 -12.24
CA SER A 358 -18.68 2.94 -13.56
C SER A 358 -17.74 4.13 -13.51
N ILE A 359 -17.40 4.62 -12.30
CA ILE A 359 -16.58 5.81 -12.13
C ILE A 359 -15.08 5.44 -12.14
N PRO A 360 -14.31 5.95 -13.12
CA PRO A 360 -12.87 5.77 -13.15
C PRO A 360 -12.18 6.64 -12.09
N ASP A 361 -10.88 6.48 -11.96
CA ASP A 361 -10.06 7.26 -11.01
C ASP A 361 -9.92 8.72 -11.47
N PHE A 362 -10.79 9.59 -10.97
CA PHE A 362 -10.80 11.02 -11.30
C PHE A 362 -9.61 11.78 -10.73
N GLU A 363 -9.12 11.43 -9.56
CA GLU A 363 -7.94 12.06 -8.96
C GLU A 363 -6.74 11.92 -9.90
N ARG A 364 -6.43 10.69 -10.29
CA ARG A 364 -5.30 10.39 -11.18
C ARG A 364 -5.53 10.92 -12.59
N THR A 365 -6.77 10.93 -13.06
CA THR A 365 -7.11 11.48 -14.38
C THR A 365 -6.94 13.01 -14.40
N ALA A 366 -7.40 13.73 -13.38
CA ALA A 366 -7.20 15.18 -13.25
C ALA A 366 -5.71 15.55 -13.24
N THR A 367 -4.91 14.83 -12.48
CA THR A 367 -3.45 15.01 -12.45
C THR A 367 -2.82 14.80 -13.82
N ARG A 368 -3.19 13.74 -14.56
CA ARG A 368 -2.66 13.49 -15.90
C ARG A 368 -3.13 14.53 -16.92
N ILE A 369 -4.33 15.10 -16.78
CA ILE A 369 -4.79 16.25 -17.56
C ILE A 369 -3.90 17.46 -17.27
N ALA A 370 -3.67 17.79 -15.99
CA ALA A 370 -2.83 18.91 -15.59
C ALA A 370 -1.39 18.78 -16.12
N LEU A 371 -0.81 17.58 -16.07
CA LEU A 371 0.54 17.27 -16.57
C LEU A 371 0.59 17.10 -18.11
N GLY A 372 -0.55 17.01 -18.79
CA GLY A 372 -0.61 16.81 -20.25
C GLY A 372 -0.32 15.37 -20.71
N SER A 373 -0.38 14.39 -19.81
CA SER A 373 -0.03 12.99 -20.08
C SER A 373 -1.22 12.02 -20.14
N VAL A 374 -2.45 12.52 -20.03
CA VAL A 374 -3.69 11.73 -20.05
C VAL A 374 -3.85 11.01 -21.39
N LYS A 375 -4.31 9.76 -21.33
CA LYS A 375 -4.54 8.93 -22.54
C LYS A 375 -5.97 9.11 -23.09
N PRO A 376 -6.18 8.89 -24.42
CA PRO A 376 -7.50 9.09 -25.01
C PRO A 376 -8.63 8.26 -24.38
N ARG A 377 -8.35 7.03 -23.98
CA ARG A 377 -9.33 6.17 -23.31
C ARG A 377 -9.70 6.63 -21.91
N GLU A 378 -8.76 7.27 -21.18
CA GLU A 378 -9.03 7.83 -19.86
C GLU A 378 -10.00 9.01 -19.93
N LEU A 379 -9.81 9.92 -20.92
CA LEU A 379 -10.75 11.00 -21.19
C LEU A 379 -12.12 10.48 -21.66
N ALA A 380 -12.15 9.40 -22.44
CA ALA A 380 -13.41 8.78 -22.86
C ALA A 380 -14.13 8.13 -21.66
N ALA A 381 -13.42 7.43 -20.79
CA ALA A 381 -13.98 6.87 -19.57
C ALA A 381 -14.50 7.97 -18.63
N LEU A 382 -13.77 9.09 -18.50
CA LEU A 382 -14.25 10.28 -17.77
C LEU A 382 -15.57 10.77 -18.37
N ARG A 383 -15.63 11.03 -19.69
CA ARG A 383 -16.85 11.47 -20.39
C ARG A 383 -18.04 10.55 -20.08
N ASP A 384 -17.84 9.24 -20.18
CA ASP A 384 -18.91 8.26 -20.04
C ASP A 384 -19.42 8.13 -18.59
N ALA A 385 -18.58 8.48 -17.60
CA ALA A 385 -18.93 8.48 -16.18
C ALA A 385 -19.62 9.76 -15.69
N LEU A 386 -19.45 10.91 -16.37
CA LEU A 386 -20.00 12.19 -15.93
C LEU A 386 -21.52 12.18 -15.66
N PRO A 387 -22.37 11.55 -16.49
CA PRO A 387 -23.81 11.50 -16.21
C PRO A 387 -24.14 10.75 -14.91
N SER A 388 -23.32 9.77 -14.52
CA SER A 388 -23.54 8.99 -13.28
C SER A 388 -23.40 9.84 -12.02
N LEU A 389 -22.53 10.88 -12.05
CA LEU A 389 -22.36 11.79 -10.91
C LEU A 389 -23.63 12.55 -10.58
N ASN A 390 -24.37 13.03 -11.60
CA ASN A 390 -25.62 13.75 -11.39
C ASN A 390 -26.68 12.83 -10.76
N VAL A 391 -26.77 11.57 -11.21
CA VAL A 391 -27.70 10.59 -10.63
C VAL A 391 -27.33 10.27 -9.18
N ILE A 392 -26.03 10.15 -8.86
CA ILE A 392 -25.59 9.95 -7.48
C ILE A 392 -25.96 11.18 -6.63
N ALA A 393 -25.67 12.40 -7.10
CA ALA A 393 -26.00 13.64 -6.39
C ALA A 393 -27.51 13.77 -6.10
N GLU A 394 -28.37 13.43 -7.07
CA GLU A 394 -29.82 13.40 -6.88
C GLU A 394 -30.26 12.40 -5.79
N ASN A 395 -29.68 11.19 -5.78
CA ASN A 395 -29.94 10.19 -4.76
C ASN A 395 -29.54 10.65 -3.34
N LEU A 396 -28.46 11.43 -3.22
CA LEU A 396 -27.93 11.95 -1.96
C LEU A 396 -28.74 13.15 -1.44
N SER A 397 -29.21 14.04 -2.31
CA SER A 397 -29.87 15.29 -1.94
C SER A 397 -31.12 15.10 -1.09
N ASP A 398 -31.79 13.96 -1.25
CA ASP A 398 -33.00 13.60 -0.49
C ASP A 398 -32.69 13.00 0.90
N LEU A 399 -31.43 12.72 1.20
CA LEU A 399 -31.01 12.12 2.46
C LEU A 399 -30.74 13.22 3.51
N ASP A 400 -31.24 13.00 4.75
CA ASP A 400 -31.12 14.00 5.80
C ASP A 400 -29.83 13.90 6.59
N SER A 401 -28.68 14.10 5.91
CA SER A 401 -27.34 14.17 6.47
C SER A 401 -26.63 15.38 5.93
N GLU A 402 -26.00 16.17 6.81
CA GLU A 402 -25.18 17.33 6.42
C GLU A 402 -24.03 16.90 5.50
N LEU A 403 -23.28 15.88 5.89
CA LEU A 403 -22.14 15.36 5.13
C LEU A 403 -22.54 14.80 3.74
N LEU A 404 -23.67 14.09 3.64
CA LEU A 404 -24.14 13.58 2.36
C LEU A 404 -24.65 14.70 1.44
N LYS A 405 -25.21 15.77 1.99
CA LYS A 405 -25.61 16.96 1.22
C LYS A 405 -24.38 17.73 0.71
N GLU A 406 -23.39 17.94 1.56
CA GLU A 406 -22.11 18.55 1.15
C GLU A 406 -21.45 17.72 0.04
N THR A 407 -21.42 16.39 0.20
CA THR A 407 -20.92 15.47 -0.83
C THR A 407 -21.71 15.59 -2.12
N ALA A 408 -23.03 15.70 -2.06
CA ALA A 408 -23.89 15.88 -3.25
C ALA A 408 -23.58 17.18 -4.01
N GLU A 409 -23.19 18.24 -3.31
CA GLU A 409 -22.79 19.53 -3.92
C GLU A 409 -21.41 19.43 -4.61
N GLU A 410 -20.50 18.61 -4.13
CA GLU A 410 -19.16 18.40 -4.70
C GLU A 410 -19.16 17.55 -5.98
N LEU A 411 -20.16 16.67 -6.17
CA LEU A 411 -20.17 15.68 -7.23
C LEU A 411 -20.36 16.23 -8.65
N PRO A 412 -21.29 17.19 -8.92
CA PRO A 412 -21.57 17.63 -10.26
C PRO A 412 -20.38 18.32 -10.92
N LEU A 413 -20.11 17.95 -12.17
CA LEU A 413 -19.10 18.60 -12.99
C LEU A 413 -19.74 19.57 -13.99
N PRO A 414 -19.00 20.63 -14.43
CA PRO A 414 -19.50 21.56 -15.42
C PRO A 414 -19.97 20.88 -16.71
N GLU A 415 -21.17 21.15 -17.15
CA GLU A 415 -21.76 20.61 -18.38
C GLU A 415 -20.88 20.91 -19.62
N GLU A 416 -20.16 22.02 -19.58
CA GLU A 416 -19.22 22.45 -20.62
C GLU A 416 -18.12 21.42 -20.85
N LEU A 417 -17.61 20.78 -19.79
CA LEU A 417 -16.60 19.70 -19.90
C LEU A 417 -17.20 18.46 -20.61
N TYR A 418 -18.41 18.07 -20.21
CA TYR A 418 -19.09 16.93 -20.82
C TYR A 418 -19.32 17.14 -22.30
N GLN A 419 -19.87 18.30 -22.67
CA GLN A 419 -20.11 18.68 -24.07
C GLN A 419 -18.82 18.74 -24.88
N LEU A 420 -17.74 19.32 -24.32
CA LEU A 420 -16.45 19.37 -24.96
C LEU A 420 -15.92 17.96 -25.26
N LEU A 421 -15.97 17.04 -24.29
CA LEU A 421 -15.50 15.66 -24.46
C LEU A 421 -16.37 14.86 -25.44
N CYS A 422 -17.69 15.04 -25.42
CA CYS A 422 -18.62 14.40 -26.36
C CYS A 422 -18.40 14.88 -27.80
N ALA A 423 -18.16 16.19 -28.00
CA ALA A 423 -17.94 16.75 -29.31
C ALA A 423 -16.56 16.37 -29.90
N SER A 424 -15.55 16.22 -29.05
CA SER A 424 -14.16 16.07 -29.51
C SER A 424 -13.69 14.62 -29.64
N LEU A 425 -14.19 13.70 -28.80
CA LEU A 425 -13.70 12.32 -28.73
C LEU A 425 -14.65 11.33 -29.43
N LYS A 426 -14.07 10.36 -30.14
CA LYS A 426 -14.84 9.19 -30.58
C LYS A 426 -15.42 8.42 -29.40
N LYS A 427 -16.48 7.66 -29.64
CA LYS A 427 -17.10 6.81 -28.60
C LYS A 427 -16.07 5.81 -28.02
N GLU A 428 -15.31 5.19 -28.87
CA GLU A 428 -14.25 4.25 -28.51
C GLU A 428 -12.93 4.68 -29.17
N PRO A 429 -12.15 5.57 -28.55
CA PRO A 429 -10.88 6.02 -29.09
C PRO A 429 -9.80 4.96 -28.94
N SER A 430 -8.76 5.03 -29.78
CA SER A 430 -7.57 4.22 -29.64
C SER A 430 -6.87 4.45 -28.31
N THR A 431 -6.14 3.45 -27.83
CA THR A 431 -5.42 3.55 -26.55
C THR A 431 -4.34 4.63 -26.58
N PHE A 432 -3.64 4.75 -27.72
CA PHE A 432 -2.57 5.73 -27.88
C PHE A 432 -2.86 6.66 -29.04
N ILE A 433 -2.55 7.94 -28.88
CA ILE A 433 -2.75 8.97 -29.91
C ILE A 433 -1.96 8.69 -31.20
N ARG A 434 -0.80 8.04 -31.11
CA ARG A 434 0.02 7.65 -32.26
C ARG A 434 -0.67 6.69 -33.22
N ASP A 435 -1.66 5.95 -32.74
CA ASP A 435 -2.41 4.98 -33.53
C ASP A 435 -3.51 5.67 -34.36
N GLY A 436 -3.80 6.95 -34.07
CA GLY A 436 -4.91 7.71 -34.64
C GLY A 436 -6.25 7.22 -34.12
N ASN A 437 -7.35 7.64 -34.78
CA ASN A 437 -8.72 7.23 -34.46
C ASN A 437 -9.19 7.66 -33.04
N VAL A 438 -8.84 8.89 -32.63
CA VAL A 438 -9.15 9.48 -31.34
C VAL A 438 -10.22 10.57 -31.44
N ILE A 439 -10.04 11.54 -32.33
CA ILE A 439 -10.93 12.70 -32.52
C ILE A 439 -12.21 12.30 -33.26
N ALA A 440 -13.37 12.78 -32.81
CA ALA A 440 -14.67 12.53 -33.39
C ALA A 440 -14.78 13.08 -34.85
N GLU A 441 -15.62 12.46 -35.63
CA GLU A 441 -15.99 12.98 -36.96
C GLU A 441 -16.85 14.24 -36.79
N GLY A 442 -16.62 15.24 -37.61
CA GLY A 442 -17.29 16.54 -37.52
C GLY A 442 -16.64 17.53 -36.57
N PHE A 443 -15.63 17.13 -35.79
CA PHE A 443 -14.92 18.05 -34.88
C PHE A 443 -13.96 19.00 -35.62
N ASN A 444 -13.29 18.50 -36.65
CA ASN A 444 -12.38 19.31 -37.47
C ASN A 444 -12.47 18.94 -38.95
N ALA A 445 -12.85 19.89 -39.80
CA ALA A 445 -13.08 19.68 -41.21
C ALA A 445 -11.83 19.20 -41.99
N GLU A 446 -10.66 19.75 -41.69
CA GLU A 446 -9.39 19.35 -42.33
C GLU A 446 -9.04 17.89 -41.99
N LEU A 447 -9.26 17.47 -40.74
CA LEU A 447 -9.04 16.08 -40.32
C LEU A 447 -9.98 15.11 -41.06
N ASP A 448 -11.25 15.51 -41.20
CA ASP A 448 -12.25 14.71 -41.89
C ASP A 448 -11.95 14.59 -43.38
N GLU A 449 -11.47 15.66 -44.04
CA GLU A 449 -10.99 15.60 -45.42
C GLU A 449 -9.80 14.66 -45.60
N LEU A 450 -8.81 14.71 -44.69
CA LEU A 450 -7.65 13.82 -44.70
C LEU A 450 -8.03 12.36 -44.50
N ARG A 451 -8.99 12.08 -43.60
CA ARG A 451 -9.55 10.73 -43.40
C ARG A 451 -10.38 10.24 -44.58
N ALA A 452 -11.14 11.12 -45.21
CA ALA A 452 -11.91 10.82 -46.42
C ALA A 452 -11.00 10.43 -47.60
N LEU A 453 -9.87 11.12 -47.75
CA LEU A 453 -8.86 10.76 -48.78
C LEU A 453 -8.30 9.34 -48.55
N LYS A 454 -8.13 8.93 -47.28
CA LYS A 454 -7.73 7.56 -46.93
C LYS A 454 -8.84 6.54 -47.21
N ASN A 455 -10.08 6.85 -46.86
CA ASN A 455 -11.24 5.95 -47.00
C ASN A 455 -11.68 5.81 -48.48
N HIS A 456 -11.63 6.89 -49.24
CA HIS A 456 -11.86 6.85 -50.71
C HIS A 456 -10.78 6.03 -51.46
N GLY A 457 -9.65 5.77 -50.79
CA GLY A 457 -8.63 4.83 -51.29
C GLY A 457 -9.17 3.44 -51.60
N GLY A 458 -10.08 2.93 -50.79
CA GLY A 458 -10.70 1.62 -51.03
C GLY A 458 -11.52 1.57 -52.30
N GLN A 459 -12.35 2.61 -52.56
CA GLN A 459 -13.14 2.71 -53.79
C GLN A 459 -12.26 2.93 -55.01
N PHE A 460 -11.27 3.82 -54.91
CA PHE A 460 -10.29 4.02 -55.97
C PHE A 460 -9.58 2.71 -56.38
N LEU A 461 -9.18 1.90 -55.40
CA LEU A 461 -8.51 0.62 -55.67
C LEU A 461 -9.42 -0.38 -56.38
N VAL A 462 -10.70 -0.46 -55.97
CA VAL A 462 -11.70 -1.32 -56.63
C VAL A 462 -11.94 -0.86 -58.08
N ASP A 463 -12.15 0.44 -58.26
CA ASP A 463 -12.38 1.03 -59.61
C ASP A 463 -11.10 0.92 -60.44
N TYR A 464 -9.94 1.11 -59.86
CA TYR A 464 -8.65 0.97 -60.52
C TYR A 464 -8.39 -0.49 -60.93
N GLU A 465 -8.66 -1.46 -60.06
CA GLU A 465 -8.54 -2.88 -60.36
C GLU A 465 -9.45 -3.30 -61.49
N ALA A 466 -10.71 -2.85 -61.50
CA ALA A 466 -11.66 -3.12 -62.56
C ALA A 466 -11.18 -2.55 -63.92
N ARG A 467 -10.71 -1.29 -63.92
CA ARG A 467 -10.17 -0.61 -65.12
C ARG A 467 -8.90 -1.30 -65.63
N GLU A 468 -8.00 -1.71 -64.73
CA GLU A 468 -6.77 -2.40 -65.14
C GLU A 468 -7.03 -3.84 -65.61
N LYS A 469 -8.02 -4.54 -65.10
CA LYS A 469 -8.49 -5.83 -65.62
C LYS A 469 -9.02 -5.69 -67.07
N GLU A 470 -9.82 -4.67 -67.34
CA GLU A 470 -10.35 -4.38 -68.65
C GLU A 470 -9.22 -3.97 -69.61
N ARG A 471 -8.33 -3.05 -69.20
CA ARG A 471 -7.20 -2.56 -70.03
C ARG A 471 -6.22 -3.68 -70.42
N THR A 472 -5.90 -4.58 -69.52
CA THR A 472 -4.87 -5.62 -69.66
C THR A 472 -5.43 -6.94 -70.22
N GLY A 473 -6.74 -7.15 -70.09
CA GLY A 473 -7.36 -8.45 -70.33
C GLY A 473 -6.89 -9.57 -69.47
N ILE A 474 -6.48 -9.23 -68.22
CA ILE A 474 -6.02 -10.17 -67.15
C ILE A 474 -7.12 -10.30 -66.09
N PRO A 475 -7.98 -11.30 -66.09
CA PRO A 475 -9.15 -11.41 -65.21
C PRO A 475 -8.77 -11.64 -63.76
N ASN A 476 -7.63 -12.28 -63.53
CA ASN A 476 -7.15 -12.61 -62.19
C ASN A 476 -6.12 -11.60 -61.65
N LEU A 477 -6.03 -10.39 -62.21
CA LEU A 477 -5.28 -9.28 -61.66
C LEU A 477 -5.91 -8.82 -60.36
N ARG A 478 -5.11 -8.55 -59.35
CA ARG A 478 -5.56 -7.96 -58.09
C ARG A 478 -4.72 -6.74 -57.72
N VAL A 479 -5.35 -5.77 -57.09
CA VAL A 479 -4.66 -4.62 -56.50
C VAL A 479 -4.75 -4.75 -54.99
N GLU A 480 -3.60 -4.88 -54.34
CA GLU A 480 -3.51 -5.13 -52.92
C GLU A 480 -2.52 -4.17 -52.26
N PHE A 481 -2.60 -4.09 -50.91
CA PHE A 481 -1.69 -3.32 -50.06
C PHE A 481 -0.93 -4.23 -49.08
N ASN A 482 0.34 -3.95 -48.91
CA ASN A 482 1.16 -4.59 -47.88
C ASN A 482 1.99 -3.52 -47.17
N SER A 483 2.04 -3.58 -45.81
CA SER A 483 2.74 -2.60 -44.99
C SER A 483 4.23 -2.42 -45.33
N VAL A 484 4.90 -3.46 -45.86
CA VAL A 484 6.32 -3.43 -46.23
C VAL A 484 6.54 -2.90 -47.64
N GLN A 485 5.61 -3.17 -48.57
CA GLN A 485 5.78 -2.90 -50.02
C GLN A 485 4.84 -1.82 -50.57
N GLY A 486 3.89 -1.32 -49.77
CA GLY A 486 2.88 -0.38 -50.23
C GLY A 486 1.83 -1.03 -51.15
N TYR A 487 1.25 -0.24 -52.03
CA TYR A 487 0.26 -0.71 -53.01
C TYR A 487 0.95 -1.38 -54.22
N PHE A 488 0.37 -2.49 -54.69
CA PHE A 488 0.89 -3.23 -55.81
C PHE A 488 -0.22 -3.93 -56.58
N ILE A 489 0.06 -4.18 -57.87
CA ILE A 489 -0.77 -4.99 -58.75
C ILE A 489 -0.15 -6.38 -58.79
N GLU A 490 -0.94 -7.40 -58.41
CA GLU A 490 -0.51 -8.80 -58.45
C GLU A 490 -1.01 -9.47 -59.72
N VAL A 491 -0.07 -9.99 -60.49
CA VAL A 491 -0.33 -10.66 -61.78
C VAL A 491 0.15 -12.11 -61.70
N PRO A 492 -0.70 -13.12 -62.01
CA PRO A 492 -0.28 -14.52 -62.12
C PRO A 492 0.80 -14.74 -63.17
N LYS A 493 1.80 -15.58 -62.88
CA LYS A 493 2.93 -15.87 -63.78
C LYS A 493 2.52 -16.32 -65.19
N GLY A 494 1.41 -17.03 -65.32
CA GLY A 494 0.90 -17.48 -66.63
C GLY A 494 0.34 -16.36 -67.55
N GLN A 495 0.31 -15.08 -67.02
CA GLN A 495 -0.24 -13.95 -67.79
C GLN A 495 0.73 -12.74 -67.85
N ILE A 496 2.00 -12.96 -67.56
CA ILE A 496 3.04 -11.92 -67.65
C ILE A 496 3.20 -11.30 -69.00
N ASP A 497 3.03 -12.08 -70.06
CA ASP A 497 3.13 -11.60 -71.48
C ASP A 497 2.08 -10.52 -71.84
N LYS A 498 1.03 -10.37 -71.02
CA LYS A 498 -0.02 -9.35 -71.14
C LYS A 498 0.24 -8.06 -70.36
N VAL A 499 1.32 -8.03 -69.59
CA VAL A 499 1.63 -6.90 -68.77
C VAL A 499 2.10 -5.70 -69.60
N PRO A 500 1.46 -4.54 -69.50
CA PRO A 500 1.85 -3.33 -70.25
C PRO A 500 3.23 -2.79 -69.85
N ALA A 501 3.85 -2.05 -70.80
CA ALA A 501 5.21 -1.50 -70.59
C ALA A 501 5.31 -0.45 -69.44
N ASP A 502 4.20 0.16 -69.01
CA ASP A 502 4.12 1.12 -67.91
C ASP A 502 4.11 0.45 -66.52
N TYR A 503 3.95 -0.86 -66.42
CA TYR A 503 4.07 -1.63 -65.24
C TYR A 503 5.53 -1.79 -64.81
N ARG A 504 5.92 -1.22 -63.67
CA ARG A 504 7.25 -1.39 -63.10
C ARG A 504 7.21 -2.55 -62.09
N ARG A 505 8.03 -3.58 -62.33
CA ARG A 505 8.10 -4.76 -61.46
C ARG A 505 8.71 -4.38 -60.11
N ARG A 506 8.02 -4.70 -59.02
CA ARG A 506 8.48 -4.53 -57.64
C ARG A 506 9.05 -5.81 -57.02
N GLN A 507 8.37 -6.95 -57.23
CA GLN A 507 8.76 -8.22 -56.63
C GLN A 507 8.30 -9.41 -57.47
N THR A 508 9.13 -10.48 -57.49
CA THR A 508 8.78 -11.76 -58.06
C THR A 508 8.58 -12.80 -56.96
N LEU A 509 7.40 -13.44 -56.93
CA LEU A 509 7.04 -14.50 -56.00
C LEU A 509 6.93 -15.84 -56.73
N LYS A 510 6.67 -16.95 -56.04
CA LYS A 510 6.63 -18.30 -56.63
C LYS A 510 5.58 -18.41 -57.75
N ASN A 511 4.39 -17.87 -57.58
CA ASN A 511 3.24 -18.03 -58.48
C ASN A 511 2.75 -16.73 -59.10
N VAL A 512 3.19 -15.58 -58.63
CA VAL A 512 2.73 -14.25 -59.05
C VAL A 512 3.91 -13.28 -59.15
N GLU A 513 3.72 -12.20 -59.89
CA GLU A 513 4.62 -11.05 -59.92
C GLU A 513 3.85 -9.79 -59.48
N ARG A 514 4.53 -8.92 -58.75
CA ARG A 514 3.98 -7.67 -58.24
C ARG A 514 4.54 -6.49 -58.98
N TYR A 515 3.64 -5.62 -59.42
CA TYR A 515 3.94 -4.45 -60.23
C TYR A 515 3.38 -3.17 -59.61
N ILE A 516 3.86 -2.04 -60.04
CA ILE A 516 3.31 -0.73 -59.75
C ILE A 516 3.28 0.12 -61.03
N THR A 517 2.21 0.91 -61.20
CA THR A 517 2.10 1.90 -62.26
C THR A 517 2.39 3.31 -61.70
N PRO A 518 2.71 4.28 -62.60
CA PRO A 518 2.85 5.68 -62.18
C PRO A 518 1.60 6.25 -61.52
N GLU A 519 0.40 5.85 -61.93
CA GLU A 519 -0.86 6.27 -61.34
C GLU A 519 -1.05 5.71 -59.96
N LEU A 520 -0.82 4.39 -59.74
CA LEU A 520 -0.90 3.75 -58.47
C LEU A 520 0.19 4.29 -57.50
N LYS A 521 1.37 4.64 -58.01
CA LYS A 521 2.43 5.27 -57.21
C LYS A 521 2.04 6.68 -56.77
N ALA A 522 1.48 7.50 -57.68
CA ALA A 522 0.98 8.82 -57.32
C ALA A 522 -0.15 8.78 -56.29
N PHE A 523 -1.01 7.78 -56.37
CA PHE A 523 -2.04 7.52 -55.38
C PHE A 523 -1.42 7.10 -54.03
N GLU A 524 -0.45 6.15 -54.05
CA GLU A 524 0.30 5.71 -52.88
C GLU A 524 0.90 6.91 -52.11
N ASP A 525 1.62 7.78 -52.81
CA ASP A 525 2.28 8.95 -52.25
C ASP A 525 1.27 9.93 -51.61
N LYS A 526 0.09 10.13 -52.25
CA LYS A 526 -0.99 10.95 -51.69
C LYS A 526 -1.64 10.31 -50.45
N ALA A 527 -1.91 9.01 -50.50
CA ALA A 527 -2.57 8.30 -49.38
C ALA A 527 -1.67 8.21 -48.16
N VAL A 528 -0.38 7.89 -48.33
CA VAL A 528 0.60 7.83 -47.24
C VAL A 528 0.81 9.23 -46.63
N SER A 529 0.97 10.27 -47.45
CA SER A 529 1.09 11.64 -46.99
C SER A 529 -0.17 12.11 -46.22
N ALA A 530 -1.37 11.73 -46.69
CA ALA A 530 -2.62 12.07 -46.02
C ALA A 530 -2.75 11.35 -44.65
N GLU A 531 -2.30 10.11 -44.56
CA GLU A 531 -2.30 9.35 -43.29
C GLU A 531 -1.34 9.97 -42.27
N GLU A 532 -0.10 10.28 -42.63
CA GLU A 532 0.87 10.92 -41.74
C GLU A 532 0.38 12.30 -41.28
N ARG A 533 -0.16 13.12 -42.19
CA ARG A 533 -0.75 14.43 -41.89
C ARG A 533 -1.97 14.30 -40.98
N SER A 534 -2.83 13.32 -41.23
CA SER A 534 -4.01 13.05 -40.39
C SER A 534 -3.59 12.71 -38.95
N LYS A 535 -2.61 11.83 -38.79
CA LYS A 535 -2.09 11.47 -37.46
C LYS A 535 -1.41 12.66 -36.73
N ALA A 536 -0.66 13.46 -37.47
CA ALA A 536 -0.01 14.66 -36.93
C ALA A 536 -1.05 15.71 -36.48
N LEU A 537 -2.07 15.97 -37.30
CA LEU A 537 -3.16 16.89 -36.97
C LEU A 537 -4.00 16.37 -35.82
N GLU A 538 -4.29 15.07 -35.78
CA GLU A 538 -5.05 14.44 -34.70
C GLU A 538 -4.32 14.53 -33.36
N LYS A 539 -2.99 14.38 -33.36
CA LYS A 539 -2.14 14.61 -32.20
C LYS A 539 -2.23 16.07 -31.72
N GLN A 540 -2.11 17.04 -32.63
CA GLN A 540 -2.23 18.47 -32.30
C GLN A 540 -3.60 18.79 -31.68
N LEU A 541 -4.68 18.34 -32.30
CA LEU A 541 -6.05 18.55 -31.82
C LEU A 541 -6.27 17.92 -30.43
N TYR A 542 -5.64 16.77 -30.18
CA TYR A 542 -5.70 16.13 -28.87
C TYR A 542 -4.92 16.91 -27.80
N GLU A 543 -3.74 17.44 -28.14
CA GLU A 543 -2.99 18.32 -27.23
C GLU A 543 -3.77 19.61 -26.91
N GLU A 544 -4.45 20.18 -27.91
CA GLU A 544 -5.35 21.33 -27.71
C GLU A 544 -6.56 20.99 -26.84
N LEU A 545 -7.11 19.77 -27.00
CA LEU A 545 -8.20 19.28 -26.14
C LEU A 545 -7.76 19.19 -24.69
N ILE A 546 -6.58 18.60 -24.41
CA ILE A 546 -6.03 18.53 -23.05
C ILE A 546 -5.90 19.93 -22.46
N LEU A 547 -5.39 20.91 -23.22
CA LEU A 547 -5.28 22.31 -22.76
C LEU A 547 -6.64 22.91 -22.39
N LYS A 548 -7.70 22.58 -23.14
CA LYS A 548 -9.08 23.01 -22.84
C LYS A 548 -9.69 22.31 -21.63
N CYS A 549 -9.21 21.09 -21.29
CA CYS A 549 -9.64 20.38 -20.09
C CYS A 549 -8.95 20.85 -18.80
N LYS A 550 -7.75 21.44 -18.88
CA LYS A 550 -6.98 21.89 -17.69
C LYS A 550 -7.75 22.80 -16.72
N PRO A 551 -8.55 23.77 -17.14
CA PRO A 551 -9.31 24.62 -16.21
C PRO A 551 -10.25 23.85 -15.28
N PHE A 552 -10.71 22.66 -15.69
CA PHE A 552 -11.64 21.81 -14.94
C PHE A 552 -10.94 20.84 -13.96
N CYS A 553 -9.61 20.88 -13.86
CA CYS A 553 -8.88 19.94 -12.98
C CYS A 553 -9.28 20.07 -11.51
N GLN A 554 -9.57 21.29 -11.02
CA GLN A 554 -10.01 21.49 -9.64
C GLN A 554 -11.41 20.92 -9.41
N ASP A 555 -12.34 21.12 -10.34
CA ASP A 555 -13.70 20.54 -10.25
C ASP A 555 -13.63 19.02 -10.25
N LEU A 556 -12.75 18.43 -11.08
CA LEU A 556 -12.50 16.98 -11.09
C LEU A 556 -11.96 16.47 -9.76
N LEU A 557 -11.04 17.21 -9.13
CA LEU A 557 -10.50 16.84 -7.80
C LEU A 557 -11.56 16.97 -6.71
N ASN A 558 -12.43 17.99 -6.75
CA ASN A 558 -13.53 18.15 -5.82
C ASN A 558 -14.53 16.99 -5.96
N SER A 559 -14.95 16.67 -7.20
CA SER A 559 -15.80 15.48 -7.45
C SER A 559 -15.15 14.18 -7.00
N ALA A 560 -13.85 14.01 -7.22
CA ALA A 560 -13.10 12.83 -6.75
C ALA A 560 -13.09 12.73 -5.23
N HIS A 561 -12.99 13.88 -4.53
CA HIS A 561 -13.08 13.95 -3.08
C HIS A 561 -14.45 13.45 -2.60
N GLY A 562 -15.54 13.99 -3.18
CA GLY A 562 -16.91 13.57 -2.86
C GLY A 562 -17.15 12.07 -3.17
N VAL A 563 -16.74 11.59 -4.36
CA VAL A 563 -16.85 10.17 -4.75
C VAL A 563 -16.10 9.27 -3.78
N SER A 564 -14.87 9.63 -3.42
CA SER A 564 -14.05 8.80 -2.53
C SER A 564 -14.60 8.72 -1.11
N ALA A 565 -15.15 9.84 -0.59
CA ALA A 565 -15.78 9.89 0.71
C ALA A 565 -17.07 9.05 0.73
N LEU A 566 -17.94 9.21 -0.28
CA LEU A 566 -19.18 8.46 -0.43
C LEU A 566 -18.91 6.95 -0.53
N ASP A 567 -17.92 6.53 -1.31
CA ASP A 567 -17.59 5.13 -1.51
C ASP A 567 -17.06 4.49 -0.22
N ALA A 568 -16.23 5.23 0.56
CA ALA A 568 -15.79 4.78 1.88
C ALA A 568 -16.94 4.67 2.90
N LEU A 569 -17.87 5.65 2.92
CA LEU A 569 -19.08 5.59 3.76
C LEU A 569 -20.00 4.44 3.35
N SER A 570 -20.15 4.21 2.04
CA SER A 570 -20.92 3.08 1.50
C SER A 570 -20.30 1.74 1.90
N SER A 571 -18.99 1.65 1.93
CA SER A 571 -18.22 0.48 2.37
C SER A 571 -18.49 0.18 3.86
N PHE A 572 -18.42 1.20 4.72
CA PHE A 572 -18.79 1.07 6.14
C PHE A 572 -20.23 0.63 6.32
N ALA A 573 -21.17 1.23 5.59
CA ALA A 573 -22.59 0.86 5.67
C ALA A 573 -22.83 -0.60 5.25
N GLN A 574 -22.25 -1.03 4.13
CA GLN A 574 -22.38 -2.39 3.64
C GLN A 574 -21.81 -3.43 4.61
N HIS A 575 -20.65 -3.15 5.20
CA HIS A 575 -20.03 -4.02 6.19
C HIS A 575 -20.86 -4.08 7.48
N ALA A 576 -21.35 -2.93 7.97
CA ALA A 576 -22.18 -2.83 9.16
C ALA A 576 -23.50 -3.60 9.02
N ASP A 577 -24.15 -3.57 7.88
CA ASP A 577 -25.36 -4.38 7.58
C ASP A 577 -25.05 -5.88 7.63
N THR A 578 -23.97 -6.30 6.98
CA THR A 578 -23.59 -7.70 6.87
C THR A 578 -23.31 -8.33 8.24
N TYR A 579 -22.55 -7.63 9.10
CA TYR A 579 -22.09 -8.15 10.40
C TYR A 579 -22.88 -7.60 11.59
N ARG A 580 -23.95 -6.84 11.37
CA ARG A 580 -24.80 -6.23 12.39
C ARG A 580 -23.99 -5.40 13.38
N TRP A 581 -23.15 -4.52 12.86
CA TRP A 581 -22.42 -3.56 13.67
C TRP A 581 -23.35 -2.43 14.10
N ILE A 582 -23.02 -1.79 15.21
CA ILE A 582 -23.85 -0.71 15.79
C ILE A 582 -23.13 0.63 15.71
N LYS A 583 -23.91 1.70 15.73
CA LYS A 583 -23.39 3.06 15.81
C LYS A 583 -22.76 3.30 17.20
N PRO A 584 -21.48 3.73 17.29
CA PRO A 584 -20.90 4.13 18.57
C PRO A 584 -21.47 5.46 19.05
N ASN A 585 -21.56 5.64 20.37
CA ASN A 585 -21.94 6.90 21.00
C ASN A 585 -20.70 7.57 21.57
N PHE A 586 -20.52 8.87 21.32
CA PHE A 586 -19.42 9.64 21.88
C PHE A 586 -19.86 10.37 23.14
N VAL A 587 -19.05 10.25 24.22
CA VAL A 587 -19.28 10.88 25.51
C VAL A 587 -18.16 11.87 25.87
N PRO A 588 -18.45 12.97 26.57
CA PRO A 588 -17.46 14.03 26.84
C PRO A 588 -16.45 13.70 27.94
N VAL A 589 -16.52 12.49 28.52
CA VAL A 589 -15.63 12.02 29.58
C VAL A 589 -14.60 11.05 29.00
N THR A 590 -13.46 10.89 29.64
CA THR A 590 -12.46 9.88 29.23
C THR A 590 -12.93 8.50 29.72
N SER A 591 -13.47 7.68 28.81
CA SER A 591 -13.94 6.32 29.09
C SER A 591 -13.98 5.45 27.84
N VAL A 592 -14.02 4.14 28.03
CA VAL A 592 -14.26 3.14 26.97
C VAL A 592 -15.18 2.07 27.57
N GLU A 593 -16.47 2.25 27.36
CA GLU A 593 -17.51 1.35 27.87
C GLU A 593 -18.14 0.60 26.69
N ILE A 594 -17.85 -0.67 26.55
CA ILE A 594 -18.27 -1.51 25.44
C ILE A 594 -18.95 -2.78 25.99
N LYS A 595 -20.12 -3.10 25.49
CA LYS A 595 -20.80 -4.37 25.77
C LYS A 595 -20.81 -5.23 24.51
N GLY A 596 -20.53 -6.52 24.72
CA GLY A 596 -20.53 -7.49 23.64
C GLY A 596 -19.50 -7.19 22.55
N ALA A 597 -18.30 -6.73 22.88
CA ALA A 597 -17.22 -6.44 21.93
C ALA A 597 -16.81 -7.69 21.15
N ARG A 598 -16.69 -7.58 19.84
CA ARG A 598 -16.18 -8.60 18.93
C ARG A 598 -14.94 -8.06 18.17
N HIS A 599 -14.10 -8.95 17.72
CA HIS A 599 -12.90 -8.55 16.95
C HIS A 599 -13.26 -8.44 15.46
N PRO A 600 -13.15 -7.25 14.83
CA PRO A 600 -13.69 -7.00 13.50
C PRO A 600 -13.16 -7.95 12.40
N VAL A 601 -11.91 -8.42 12.51
CA VAL A 601 -11.30 -9.32 11.52
C VAL A 601 -11.54 -10.80 11.88
N VAL A 602 -11.46 -11.13 13.16
CA VAL A 602 -11.53 -12.53 13.62
C VAL A 602 -12.97 -13.06 13.55
N GLU A 603 -13.98 -12.22 13.77
CA GLU A 603 -15.39 -12.63 13.67
C GLU A 603 -15.80 -13.12 12.27
N GLU A 604 -15.13 -12.68 11.20
CA GLU A 604 -15.36 -13.20 9.86
C GLU A 604 -14.90 -14.65 9.66
N THR A 605 -13.89 -15.06 10.44
CA THR A 605 -13.25 -16.37 10.27
C THR A 605 -13.78 -17.44 11.24
N ILE A 606 -14.48 -17.01 12.30
CA ILE A 606 -14.97 -17.90 13.38
C ILE A 606 -16.50 -17.84 13.45
N GLU A 607 -17.18 -18.98 13.18
CA GLU A 607 -18.64 -19.06 13.19
C GLU A 607 -19.29 -18.68 14.54
N ASN A 608 -18.62 -18.90 15.66
CA ASN A 608 -19.13 -18.62 17.00
C ASN A 608 -18.12 -17.78 17.80
N TYR A 609 -17.99 -16.51 17.47
CA TYR A 609 -17.18 -15.59 18.25
C TYR A 609 -17.84 -15.30 19.60
N VAL A 610 -17.08 -15.37 20.69
CA VAL A 610 -17.56 -15.06 22.04
C VAL A 610 -17.38 -13.57 22.31
N PRO A 611 -18.47 -12.78 22.41
CA PRO A 611 -18.38 -11.36 22.72
C PRO A 611 -17.97 -11.12 24.16
N ASN A 612 -17.31 -10.00 24.41
CA ASN A 612 -16.82 -9.64 25.73
C ASN A 612 -17.08 -8.15 26.06
N ASP A 613 -17.28 -7.85 27.33
CA ASP A 613 -17.48 -6.49 27.81
C ASP A 613 -16.15 -5.82 28.22
N CYS A 614 -16.13 -4.48 28.15
CA CYS A 614 -15.03 -3.64 28.65
C CYS A 614 -15.62 -2.38 29.28
N ASP A 615 -15.14 -2.04 30.49
CA ASP A 615 -15.59 -0.88 31.28
C ASP A 615 -14.37 -0.13 31.83
N LEU A 616 -13.69 0.63 31.01
CA LEU A 616 -12.61 1.52 31.41
C LEU A 616 -13.13 2.94 31.59
N ASP A 617 -12.99 3.49 32.81
CA ASP A 617 -13.46 4.83 33.17
C ASP A 617 -12.51 5.50 34.20
N ALA A 618 -12.92 6.57 34.81
CA ALA A 618 -12.15 7.28 35.83
C ALA A 618 -11.93 6.48 37.12
N GLN A 619 -12.75 5.45 37.41
CA GLN A 619 -12.69 4.61 38.59
C GLN A 619 -12.04 3.25 38.28
N HIS A 620 -12.09 2.80 37.05
CA HIS A 620 -11.57 1.54 36.53
C HIS A 620 -10.54 1.81 35.43
N ARG A 621 -9.41 2.42 35.78
CA ARG A 621 -8.41 2.87 34.79
C ARG A 621 -7.56 1.74 34.26
N LEU A 622 -7.30 0.71 35.06
CA LEU A 622 -6.44 -0.39 34.68
C LEU A 622 -7.11 -1.73 34.92
N HIS A 623 -7.30 -2.51 33.86
CA HIS A 623 -7.70 -3.92 33.95
C HIS A 623 -6.48 -4.82 33.89
N ILE A 624 -6.19 -5.57 34.97
CA ILE A 624 -5.20 -6.65 34.96
C ILE A 624 -5.87 -7.91 34.45
N ILE A 625 -5.43 -8.36 33.26
CA ILE A 625 -6.03 -9.49 32.56
C ILE A 625 -5.18 -10.74 32.77
N THR A 626 -5.68 -11.70 33.54
CA THR A 626 -5.01 -12.97 33.79
C THR A 626 -5.63 -14.12 33.00
N GLY A 627 -4.96 -15.25 32.96
CA GLY A 627 -5.44 -16.45 32.25
C GLY A 627 -4.45 -17.03 31.24
N PRO A 628 -4.80 -18.15 30.55
CA PRO A 628 -3.92 -18.84 29.63
C PRO A 628 -3.70 -18.04 28.33
N ASN A 629 -2.53 -18.22 27.68
CA ASN A 629 -2.21 -17.54 26.41
C ASN A 629 -3.17 -17.87 25.28
N MET A 630 -3.62 -19.11 25.20
CA MET A 630 -4.60 -19.56 24.20
C MET A 630 -6.04 -19.12 24.51
N GLY A 631 -6.26 -18.44 25.63
CA GLY A 631 -7.57 -17.95 26.04
C GLY A 631 -8.09 -16.74 25.27
N GLY A 632 -7.22 -16.04 24.51
CA GLY A 632 -7.62 -14.90 23.67
C GLY A 632 -7.39 -13.52 24.32
N LYS A 633 -6.54 -13.38 25.36
CA LYS A 633 -6.23 -12.10 26.02
C LYS A 633 -5.83 -11.00 25.01
N SER A 634 -4.84 -11.29 24.17
CA SER A 634 -4.35 -10.32 23.18
C SER A 634 -5.40 -9.99 22.11
N THR A 635 -6.23 -10.97 21.73
CA THR A 635 -7.35 -10.78 20.80
C THR A 635 -8.41 -9.86 21.40
N TYR A 636 -8.74 -10.07 22.68
CA TYR A 636 -9.66 -9.20 23.42
C TYR A 636 -9.14 -7.76 23.49
N MET A 637 -7.89 -7.55 23.91
CA MET A 637 -7.34 -6.20 23.96
C MET A 637 -7.33 -5.51 22.61
N ARG A 638 -6.92 -6.24 21.55
CA ARG A 638 -6.96 -5.71 20.18
C ARG A 638 -8.38 -5.36 19.75
N SER A 639 -9.40 -6.18 20.09
CA SER A 639 -10.79 -5.87 19.71
C SER A 639 -11.24 -4.52 20.30
N ILE A 640 -10.91 -4.24 21.57
CA ILE A 640 -11.24 -2.96 22.22
C ILE A 640 -10.55 -1.79 21.50
N ALA A 641 -9.25 -1.90 21.25
CA ALA A 641 -8.51 -0.85 20.53
C ALA A 641 -9.02 -0.61 19.10
N LEU A 642 -9.37 -1.69 18.37
CA LEU A 642 -9.91 -1.60 17.01
C LEU A 642 -11.32 -0.99 17.02
N ILE A 643 -12.17 -1.27 18.01
CA ILE A 643 -13.48 -0.63 18.18
C ILE A 643 -13.32 0.87 18.39
N VAL A 644 -12.42 1.31 19.26
CA VAL A 644 -12.12 2.74 19.46
C VAL A 644 -11.60 3.37 18.17
N LEU A 645 -10.68 2.73 17.46
CA LEU A 645 -10.15 3.21 16.18
C LEU A 645 -11.25 3.36 15.12
N LEU A 646 -12.13 2.36 15.00
CA LEU A 646 -13.28 2.38 14.07
C LEU A 646 -14.25 3.51 14.42
N ALA A 647 -14.57 3.71 15.70
CA ALA A 647 -15.42 4.81 16.14
C ALA A 647 -14.84 6.17 15.69
N TYR A 648 -13.55 6.43 15.94
CA TYR A 648 -12.87 7.66 15.53
C TYR A 648 -12.66 7.77 14.00
N SER A 649 -12.78 6.66 13.27
CA SER A 649 -12.82 6.68 11.79
C SER A 649 -14.19 7.05 11.24
N GLY A 650 -15.23 7.06 12.10
CA GLY A 650 -16.63 7.32 11.73
C GLY A 650 -17.37 6.08 11.23
N SER A 651 -16.85 4.88 11.51
CA SER A 651 -17.52 3.61 11.22
C SER A 651 -18.45 3.19 12.34
N PHE A 652 -19.39 2.31 12.03
CA PHE A 652 -20.05 1.46 13.01
C PHE A 652 -19.05 0.46 13.61
N VAL A 653 -19.37 -0.16 14.74
CA VAL A 653 -18.47 -0.99 15.52
C VAL A 653 -19.07 -2.36 15.87
N PRO A 654 -18.25 -3.42 15.96
CA PRO A 654 -18.69 -4.77 16.30
C PRO A 654 -18.96 -4.91 17.81
N ALA A 655 -20.08 -4.41 18.27
CA ALA A 655 -20.51 -4.45 19.67
C ALA A 655 -22.04 -4.52 19.80
N GLU A 656 -22.56 -4.71 21.02
CA GLU A 656 -23.98 -4.56 21.35
C GLU A 656 -24.28 -3.11 21.79
N SER A 657 -23.34 -2.47 22.50
CA SER A 657 -23.32 -1.02 22.77
C SER A 657 -21.88 -0.55 22.94
N ALA A 658 -21.60 0.69 22.55
CA ALA A 658 -20.26 1.30 22.69
C ALA A 658 -20.41 2.80 23.00
N ASP A 659 -20.04 3.18 24.22
CA ASP A 659 -19.91 4.57 24.68
C ASP A 659 -18.40 4.89 24.73
N ILE A 660 -17.95 5.70 23.78
CA ILE A 660 -16.52 6.02 23.59
C ILE A 660 -16.26 7.45 24.03
N GLY A 661 -15.40 7.60 25.01
CA GLY A 661 -14.99 8.90 25.55
C GLY A 661 -13.93 9.61 24.72
N VAL A 662 -13.40 10.70 25.30
CA VAL A 662 -12.33 11.47 24.67
C VAL A 662 -11.02 10.71 24.79
N ILE A 663 -10.57 10.13 23.68
CA ILE A 663 -9.28 9.44 23.54
C ILE A 663 -8.35 10.25 22.64
N ASP A 664 -7.11 10.44 23.09
CA ASP A 664 -6.09 11.17 22.32
C ASP A 664 -5.13 10.23 21.57
N LYS A 665 -4.82 9.07 22.16
CA LYS A 665 -3.87 8.10 21.59
C LYS A 665 -4.29 6.66 21.91
N ILE A 666 -3.91 5.74 21.00
CA ILE A 666 -3.92 4.29 21.26
C ILE A 666 -2.49 3.82 21.19
N LEU A 667 -1.95 3.34 22.31
CA LEU A 667 -0.58 2.88 22.44
C LEU A 667 -0.57 1.39 22.78
N THR A 668 0.17 0.59 22.03
CA THR A 668 0.15 -0.86 22.21
C THR A 668 1.53 -1.48 22.29
N ARG A 669 1.69 -2.38 23.23
CA ARG A 669 2.81 -3.32 23.33
C ARG A 669 2.23 -4.74 23.31
N ILE A 670 2.12 -5.34 22.11
CA ILE A 670 1.50 -6.66 21.91
C ILE A 670 2.45 -7.52 21.06
N GLY A 671 2.84 -8.69 21.61
CA GLY A 671 3.68 -9.66 20.91
C GLY A 671 5.17 -9.31 20.93
N ALA A 672 6.02 -10.32 20.79
CA ALA A 672 7.46 -10.17 20.61
C ALA A 672 7.76 -10.38 19.11
N ALA A 673 8.10 -9.34 18.38
CA ALA A 673 8.78 -9.48 17.09
C ALA A 673 10.29 -9.51 17.39
N ASP A 674 10.96 -10.61 17.01
CA ASP A 674 12.42 -10.65 17.00
C ASP A 674 12.92 -9.69 15.91
N ASP A 675 13.46 -8.54 16.29
CA ASP A 675 14.16 -7.66 15.35
C ASP A 675 15.63 -8.09 15.23
N LEU A 676 15.82 -9.27 14.66
CA LEU A 676 17.14 -9.83 14.39
C LEU A 676 17.98 -8.96 13.45
N ALA A 677 17.33 -8.14 12.65
CA ALA A 677 17.99 -7.26 11.67
C ALA A 677 18.76 -6.12 12.37
N ARG A 678 18.27 -5.64 13.51
CA ARG A 678 18.94 -4.58 14.30
C ARG A 678 19.85 -5.13 15.42
N GLY A 679 19.94 -6.45 15.58
CA GLY A 679 20.77 -7.07 16.61
C GLY A 679 20.36 -6.78 18.05
N LEU A 680 19.13 -6.26 18.27
CA LEU A 680 18.57 -6.00 19.58
C LEU A 680 17.96 -7.27 20.18
N SER A 681 18.15 -7.50 21.48
CA SER A 681 17.43 -8.58 22.15
C SER A 681 15.94 -8.25 22.25
N THR A 682 15.07 -9.28 22.23
CA THR A 682 13.63 -9.14 22.44
C THR A 682 13.28 -8.31 23.67
N PHE A 683 14.03 -8.45 24.74
CA PHE A 683 13.87 -7.67 25.98
C PHE A 683 14.20 -6.18 25.77
N MET A 684 15.23 -5.85 24.99
CA MET A 684 15.58 -4.44 24.71
C MET A 684 14.52 -3.76 23.85
N VAL A 685 14.00 -4.46 22.84
CA VAL A 685 12.87 -3.97 22.02
C VAL A 685 11.65 -3.71 22.91
N GLU A 686 11.30 -4.68 23.75
CA GLU A 686 10.20 -4.58 24.72
C GLU A 686 10.33 -3.37 25.64
N MET A 687 11.52 -3.16 26.22
CA MET A 687 11.75 -2.03 27.11
C MET A 687 11.75 -0.69 26.38
N THR A 688 12.22 -0.64 25.13
CA THR A 688 12.19 0.58 24.31
C THR A 688 10.75 0.97 23.94
N GLU A 689 9.91 0.01 23.53
CA GLU A 689 8.49 0.24 23.26
C GLU A 689 7.76 0.69 24.55
N THR A 690 7.98 0.01 25.67
CA THR A 690 7.39 0.37 26.96
C THR A 690 7.80 1.76 27.41
N ALA A 691 9.09 2.12 27.30
CA ALA A 691 9.58 3.44 27.63
C ALA A 691 8.98 4.54 26.71
N SER A 692 8.71 4.21 25.45
CA SER A 692 8.00 5.10 24.53
C SER A 692 6.57 5.34 24.99
N ILE A 693 5.86 4.30 25.39
CA ILE A 693 4.48 4.37 25.89
C ILE A 693 4.43 5.25 27.15
N LEU A 694 5.26 4.96 28.16
CA LEU A 694 5.28 5.71 29.42
C LEU A 694 5.56 7.21 29.24
N ARG A 695 6.36 7.58 28.22
CA ARG A 695 6.64 8.99 27.90
C ARG A 695 5.52 9.69 27.13
N GLN A 696 4.71 8.96 26.37
CA GLN A 696 3.70 9.51 25.47
C GLN A 696 2.27 9.40 26.03
N ALA A 697 2.02 8.47 26.93
CA ALA A 697 0.70 8.25 27.52
C ALA A 697 0.24 9.46 28.32
N THR A 698 -1.04 9.78 28.18
CA THR A 698 -1.75 10.85 28.89
C THR A 698 -2.95 10.28 29.64
N ASP A 699 -3.64 11.11 30.40
CA ASP A 699 -4.90 10.75 31.10
C ASP A 699 -6.07 10.43 30.12
N LYS A 700 -5.88 10.66 28.83
CA LYS A 700 -6.83 10.35 27.74
C LYS A 700 -6.36 9.23 26.82
N SER A 701 -5.23 8.61 27.10
CA SER A 701 -4.67 7.56 26.25
C SER A 701 -5.27 6.19 26.60
N LEU A 702 -5.54 5.38 25.57
CA LEU A 702 -5.82 3.95 25.70
C LEU A 702 -4.52 3.17 25.50
N VAL A 703 -4.09 2.44 26.53
CA VAL A 703 -2.84 1.68 26.55
C VAL A 703 -3.10 0.17 26.62
N LEU A 704 -2.46 -0.60 25.77
CA LEU A 704 -2.52 -2.06 25.75
C LEU A 704 -1.14 -2.65 26.01
N MET A 705 -0.99 -3.36 27.13
CA MET A 705 0.27 -3.99 27.54
C MET A 705 0.10 -5.50 27.59
N ASP A 706 0.85 -6.23 26.78
CA ASP A 706 0.77 -7.69 26.73
C ASP A 706 2.08 -8.34 27.16
N GLU A 707 2.03 -9.08 28.28
CA GLU A 707 3.08 -9.93 28.77
C GLU A 707 4.44 -9.24 28.99
N VAL A 708 4.44 -8.06 29.60
CA VAL A 708 5.65 -7.29 29.91
C VAL A 708 6.52 -8.01 30.92
N GLY A 709 7.85 -8.00 30.72
CA GLY A 709 8.86 -8.58 31.63
C GLY A 709 9.25 -10.03 31.31
N ARG A 710 8.83 -10.60 30.17
CA ARG A 710 9.15 -11.99 29.79
C ARG A 710 10.61 -12.25 29.42
N GLY A 711 11.29 -11.22 28.90
CA GLY A 711 12.64 -11.36 28.34
C GLY A 711 13.80 -11.40 29.37
N THR A 712 13.52 -11.40 30.66
CA THR A 712 14.49 -11.33 31.76
C THR A 712 14.21 -12.36 32.88
N SER A 713 14.93 -12.27 34.00
CA SER A 713 14.66 -13.13 35.15
C SER A 713 13.26 -12.87 35.71
N THR A 714 12.62 -13.88 36.32
CA THR A 714 11.24 -13.80 36.79
C THR A 714 11.04 -12.64 37.80
N PHE A 715 11.97 -12.43 38.72
CA PHE A 715 11.86 -11.36 39.72
C PHE A 715 12.08 -9.97 39.11
N ASP A 716 13.04 -9.82 38.21
CA ASP A 716 13.27 -8.54 37.52
C ASP A 716 12.06 -8.19 36.65
N GLY A 717 11.54 -9.19 35.90
CA GLY A 717 10.38 -9.02 35.03
C GLY A 717 9.13 -8.62 35.82
N LEU A 718 8.86 -9.30 36.93
CA LEU A 718 7.75 -8.98 37.84
C LEU A 718 7.88 -7.57 38.41
N SER A 719 9.06 -7.20 38.92
CA SER A 719 9.28 -5.89 39.54
C SER A 719 9.09 -4.74 38.52
N LEU A 720 9.57 -4.94 37.29
CA LEU A 720 9.36 -3.99 36.20
C LEU A 720 7.88 -3.90 35.80
N ALA A 721 7.21 -5.03 35.61
CA ALA A 721 5.79 -5.05 35.23
C ALA A 721 4.91 -4.38 36.33
N ALA A 722 5.21 -4.58 37.60
CA ALA A 722 4.50 -3.94 38.71
C ALA A 722 4.70 -2.41 38.73
N ALA A 723 5.95 -1.96 38.60
CA ALA A 723 6.27 -0.53 38.53
C ALA A 723 5.67 0.16 37.29
N ILE A 724 5.66 -0.50 36.14
CA ILE A 724 5.04 0.01 34.90
C ILE A 724 3.53 0.12 35.10
N ALA A 725 2.86 -0.90 35.62
CA ALA A 725 1.42 -0.86 35.87
C ALA A 725 1.05 0.26 36.86
N GLU A 726 1.83 0.43 37.92
CA GLU A 726 1.64 1.52 38.90
C GLU A 726 1.83 2.90 38.23
N ASP A 727 2.87 3.09 37.44
CA ASP A 727 3.15 4.35 36.73
C ASP A 727 2.04 4.75 35.75
N LEU A 728 1.50 3.78 35.00
CA LEU A 728 0.37 4.00 34.10
C LEU A 728 -0.90 4.48 34.81
N VAL A 729 -1.15 3.98 36.03
CA VAL A 729 -2.32 4.37 36.85
C VAL A 729 -2.09 5.69 37.57
N VAL A 730 -0.95 5.84 38.24
CA VAL A 730 -0.69 6.95 39.20
C VAL A 730 -0.24 8.21 38.44
N ASN A 731 0.75 8.07 37.56
CA ASN A 731 1.40 9.20 36.89
C ASN A 731 0.74 9.51 35.54
N CYS A 732 0.67 8.52 34.64
CA CYS A 732 0.05 8.72 33.33
C CYS A 732 -1.46 8.85 33.42
N ARG A 733 -2.10 8.15 34.38
CA ARG A 733 -3.55 8.08 34.56
C ARG A 733 -4.31 7.60 33.31
N SER A 734 -3.65 6.79 32.47
CA SER A 734 -4.20 6.27 31.22
C SER A 734 -5.25 5.17 31.44
N LEU A 735 -6.15 4.99 30.48
CA LEU A 735 -7.02 3.81 30.40
C LEU A 735 -6.19 2.64 29.89
N THR A 736 -6.05 1.57 30.71
CA THR A 736 -5.06 0.53 30.41
C THR A 736 -5.64 -0.87 30.49
N LEU A 737 -5.37 -1.69 29.47
CA LEU A 737 -5.56 -3.12 29.47
C LEU A 737 -4.21 -3.80 29.60
N PHE A 738 -3.97 -4.50 30.72
CA PHE A 738 -2.68 -5.08 31.06
C PHE A 738 -2.78 -6.60 31.20
N ALA A 739 -2.41 -7.33 30.14
CA ALA A 739 -2.37 -8.79 30.18
C ALA A 739 -1.05 -9.28 30.75
N THR A 740 -1.12 -10.19 31.69
CA THR A 740 0.05 -10.71 32.40
C THR A 740 -0.07 -12.18 32.76
N HIS A 741 1.10 -12.82 32.96
CA HIS A 741 1.23 -14.14 33.59
C HIS A 741 1.64 -14.06 35.07
N TYR A 742 2.00 -12.86 35.54
CA TYR A 742 2.37 -12.65 36.91
C TYR A 742 1.11 -12.49 37.75
N PHE A 743 0.71 -13.54 38.49
CA PHE A 743 -0.46 -13.49 39.38
C PHE A 743 -0.29 -12.50 40.52
N GLU A 744 0.94 -12.25 40.91
CA GLU A 744 1.32 -11.29 41.93
C GLU A 744 0.81 -9.88 41.63
N LEU A 745 0.73 -9.51 40.38
CA LEU A 745 0.18 -8.21 39.92
C LEU A 745 -1.29 -8.02 40.31
N THR A 746 -2.05 -9.09 40.53
CA THR A 746 -3.45 -9.01 40.94
C THR A 746 -3.62 -8.37 42.30
N GLN A 747 -2.55 -8.30 43.11
CA GLN A 747 -2.56 -7.62 44.40
C GLN A 747 -2.64 -6.10 44.29
N LEU A 748 -2.32 -5.52 43.10
CA LEU A 748 -2.41 -4.07 42.89
C LEU A 748 -3.85 -3.54 43.09
N GLU A 749 -4.89 -4.35 42.81
CA GLU A 749 -6.28 -4.01 43.13
C GLU A 749 -6.53 -3.70 44.59
N LYS A 750 -5.76 -4.27 45.54
CA LYS A 750 -5.88 -4.01 46.99
C LYS A 750 -5.21 -2.69 47.38
N THR A 751 -4.23 -2.23 46.62
CA THR A 751 -3.43 -1.04 46.92
C THR A 751 -3.83 0.18 46.12
N LEU A 752 -4.35 -0.03 44.89
CA LEU A 752 -4.75 1.03 43.96
C LEU A 752 -6.25 0.88 43.66
N PRO A 753 -7.08 1.85 44.03
CA PRO A 753 -8.55 1.75 43.89
C PRO A 753 -9.02 1.76 42.43
N ASP A 754 -8.23 2.29 41.50
CA ASP A 754 -8.55 2.43 40.11
C ASP A 754 -8.12 1.19 39.26
N VAL A 755 -7.68 0.10 39.93
CA VAL A 755 -7.25 -1.17 39.33
C VAL A 755 -8.31 -2.24 39.52
N VAL A 756 -8.64 -2.97 38.48
CA VAL A 756 -9.60 -4.08 38.49
C VAL A 756 -8.97 -5.33 37.94
N ASN A 757 -9.17 -6.47 38.58
CA ASN A 757 -8.75 -7.77 38.08
C ASN A 757 -9.86 -8.38 37.20
N VAL A 758 -9.47 -8.87 36.05
CA VAL A 758 -10.32 -9.68 35.19
C VAL A 758 -9.55 -10.90 34.68
N HIS A 759 -10.24 -11.96 34.32
CA HIS A 759 -9.59 -13.16 33.81
C HIS A 759 -10.33 -13.78 32.63
N VAL A 760 -9.58 -14.47 31.76
CA VAL A 760 -10.15 -15.29 30.72
C VAL A 760 -10.62 -16.61 31.31
N ALA A 761 -11.91 -16.90 31.21
CA ALA A 761 -12.52 -18.10 31.77
C ALA A 761 -12.11 -19.37 31.02
N ALA A 762 -11.79 -20.41 31.78
CA ALA A 762 -11.55 -21.74 31.26
C ALA A 762 -12.39 -22.74 32.06
N ALA A 763 -12.96 -23.74 31.37
CA ALA A 763 -13.69 -24.82 31.98
C ALA A 763 -12.83 -26.11 31.97
N GLU A 764 -12.58 -26.68 33.15
CA GLU A 764 -11.95 -27.96 33.30
C GLU A 764 -12.98 -29.09 33.18
N SER A 765 -12.78 -29.98 32.21
CA SER A 765 -13.46 -31.26 32.13
C SER A 765 -12.48 -32.35 32.54
N SER A 766 -12.95 -33.48 33.09
CA SER A 766 -12.13 -34.60 33.63
C SER A 766 -11.00 -35.08 32.74
N LYS A 767 -10.98 -34.72 31.47
CA LYS A 767 -9.95 -35.11 30.48
C LYS A 767 -9.29 -33.93 29.75
N ASN A 768 -9.95 -32.77 29.57
CA ASN A 768 -9.47 -31.66 28.77
C ASN A 768 -9.87 -30.30 29.37
N ILE A 769 -9.07 -29.27 29.08
CA ILE A 769 -9.44 -27.86 29.31
C ILE A 769 -10.13 -27.34 28.06
N VAL A 770 -11.23 -26.61 28.25
CA VAL A 770 -11.92 -25.85 27.21
C VAL A 770 -11.79 -24.38 27.57
N PHE A 771 -11.18 -23.61 26.69
CA PHE A 771 -11.12 -22.15 26.82
C PHE A 771 -12.47 -21.59 26.39
N LEU A 772 -13.10 -20.82 27.28
CA LEU A 772 -14.42 -20.24 27.00
C LEU A 772 -14.31 -18.94 26.23
N HIS A 773 -13.13 -18.33 26.15
CA HIS A 773 -12.86 -17.03 25.53
C HIS A 773 -13.72 -15.89 26.11
N GLU A 774 -14.22 -16.06 27.32
CA GLU A 774 -15.08 -15.13 28.04
C GLU A 774 -14.25 -14.42 29.13
N ILE A 775 -14.33 -13.09 29.20
CA ILE A 775 -13.70 -12.27 30.24
C ILE A 775 -14.66 -12.20 31.44
N ARG A 776 -14.16 -12.51 32.62
CA ARG A 776 -14.92 -12.48 33.86
C ARG A 776 -14.21 -11.63 34.94
N PRO A 777 -14.98 -10.97 35.83
CA PRO A 777 -14.40 -10.24 36.97
C PRO A 777 -13.57 -11.12 37.90
N GLY A 778 -12.57 -10.53 38.54
CA GLY A 778 -11.66 -11.18 39.46
C GLY A 778 -10.44 -11.83 38.84
N ALA A 779 -9.48 -12.24 39.64
CA ALA A 779 -8.26 -12.91 39.24
C ALA A 779 -8.52 -14.39 38.84
N ALA A 780 -7.73 -14.94 37.92
CA ALA A 780 -7.78 -16.36 37.62
C ALA A 780 -7.33 -17.21 38.80
N ASN A 781 -8.01 -18.32 39.06
CA ASN A 781 -7.74 -19.16 40.22
C ASN A 781 -6.49 -20.05 40.07
N GLN A 782 -6.00 -20.29 38.82
CA GLN A 782 -4.90 -21.23 38.56
C GLN A 782 -4.13 -20.86 37.28
N SER A 783 -2.87 -21.32 37.21
CA SER A 783 -2.12 -21.28 35.96
C SER A 783 -2.43 -22.54 35.13
N TYR A 784 -2.75 -22.34 33.85
CA TYR A 784 -3.12 -23.43 32.91
C TYR A 784 -1.95 -23.94 32.06
N GLY A 785 -0.70 -23.55 32.36
CA GLY A 785 0.46 -23.86 31.51
C GLY A 785 0.69 -25.36 31.30
N ILE A 786 0.56 -26.18 32.34
CA ILE A 786 0.73 -27.64 32.27
C ILE A 786 -0.42 -28.28 31.45
N ALA A 787 -1.61 -27.75 31.56
CA ALA A 787 -2.76 -28.24 30.83
C ALA A 787 -2.67 -27.89 29.33
N VAL A 788 -2.18 -26.72 28.97
CA VAL A 788 -1.85 -26.33 27.58
C VAL A 788 -0.75 -27.25 27.02
N ALA A 789 0.30 -27.53 27.81
CA ALA A 789 1.36 -28.43 27.42
C ALA A 789 0.84 -29.86 27.11
N LYS A 790 -0.15 -30.32 27.87
CA LYS A 790 -0.84 -31.60 27.62
C LYS A 790 -1.61 -31.56 26.30
N LEU A 791 -2.33 -30.49 26.00
CA LEU A 791 -3.04 -30.29 24.72
C LEU A 791 -2.07 -30.23 23.53
N ALA A 792 -0.90 -29.61 23.70
CA ALA A 792 0.15 -29.55 22.69
C ALA A 792 0.86 -30.89 22.43
N GLY A 793 0.49 -31.97 23.17
CA GLY A 793 1.03 -33.29 22.93
C GLY A 793 2.35 -33.62 23.66
N ILE A 794 2.72 -32.81 24.69
CA ILE A 794 3.90 -33.11 25.51
C ILE A 794 3.74 -34.48 26.18
N PRO A 795 4.79 -35.35 26.20
CA PRO A 795 4.72 -36.68 26.75
C PRO A 795 4.21 -36.72 28.21
N ARG A 796 3.32 -37.64 28.51
CA ARG A 796 2.68 -37.78 29.87
C ARG A 796 3.68 -37.87 31.00
N SER A 797 4.84 -38.52 30.79
CA SER A 797 5.91 -38.56 31.81
C SER A 797 6.44 -37.16 32.19
N VAL A 798 6.59 -36.30 31.18
CA VAL A 798 7.05 -34.91 31.40
C VAL A 798 5.96 -34.11 32.13
N ILE A 799 4.69 -34.27 31.71
CA ILE A 799 3.54 -33.60 32.36
C ILE A 799 3.44 -33.98 33.85
N ARG A 800 3.54 -35.30 34.17
CA ARG A 800 3.56 -35.77 35.59
C ARG A 800 4.76 -35.22 36.35
N GLY A 801 5.92 -35.15 35.73
CA GLY A 801 7.13 -34.54 36.32
C GLY A 801 6.91 -33.06 36.62
N SER A 802 6.34 -32.30 35.67
CA SER A 802 6.06 -30.87 35.83
C SER A 802 5.05 -30.60 36.97
N GLN A 803 3.99 -31.40 37.07
CA GLN A 803 3.01 -31.31 38.17
C GLN A 803 3.66 -31.50 39.53
N LYS A 804 4.54 -32.53 39.71
CA LYS A 804 5.27 -32.76 40.93
C LYS A 804 6.22 -31.61 41.30
N VAL A 805 6.84 -31.00 40.30
CA VAL A 805 7.72 -29.83 40.53
C VAL A 805 6.90 -28.62 40.92
N LEU A 806 5.76 -28.39 40.24
CA LEU A 806 4.86 -27.27 40.55
C LEU A 806 4.38 -27.32 41.99
N LEU A 807 3.84 -28.47 42.43
CA LEU A 807 3.41 -28.69 43.84
C LEU A 807 4.52 -28.35 44.85
N LYS A 808 5.76 -28.80 44.59
CA LYS A 808 6.89 -28.49 45.47
C LYS A 808 7.27 -27.02 45.49
N LEU A 809 7.09 -26.31 44.37
CA LEU A 809 7.34 -24.86 44.31
C LEU A 809 6.25 -24.09 45.07
N GLU A 810 4.99 -24.48 44.89
CA GLU A 810 3.84 -23.92 45.60
C GLU A 810 3.95 -24.17 47.14
N GLU A 811 4.31 -25.38 47.56
CA GLU A 811 4.57 -25.70 48.96
C GLU A 811 5.72 -24.86 49.56
N ARG A 812 6.79 -24.61 48.81
CA ARG A 812 7.89 -23.74 49.24
C ARG A 812 7.47 -22.29 49.35
N ALA A 813 6.69 -21.80 48.37
CA ALA A 813 6.16 -20.44 48.38
C ALA A 813 5.25 -20.22 49.61
N ALA A 814 4.42 -21.19 49.96
CA ALA A 814 3.55 -21.17 51.12
C ALA A 814 4.31 -21.26 52.49
N GLN A 815 5.55 -21.82 52.53
CA GLN A 815 6.37 -21.96 53.75
C GLN A 815 7.33 -20.80 53.99
N THR A 816 7.50 -19.86 53.05
CA THR A 816 8.39 -18.71 53.21
C THR A 816 7.61 -17.52 53.78
N ASP A 817 7.03 -17.75 54.95
CA ASP A 817 6.44 -16.72 55.80
C ASP A 817 7.58 -16.02 56.56
N ASP A 818 8.14 -14.91 56.03
CA ASP A 818 8.61 -13.80 56.86
C ASP A 818 9.02 -12.54 56.07
N LYS A 819 8.33 -11.45 56.33
CA LYS A 819 8.72 -10.00 56.38
C LYS A 819 9.49 -9.32 55.25
N GLN A 820 9.86 -9.99 54.18
CA GLN A 820 10.57 -9.35 53.05
C GLN A 820 9.85 -9.47 51.70
N LEU A 821 8.67 -10.09 51.68
CA LEU A 821 7.89 -10.37 50.48
C LEU A 821 6.40 -10.03 50.61
N ASP A 822 6.06 -8.94 51.33
CA ASP A 822 4.66 -8.46 51.46
C ASP A 822 3.99 -8.11 50.11
N LEU A 823 4.74 -7.99 49.03
CA LEU A 823 4.22 -7.86 47.65
C LEU A 823 3.95 -9.24 46.99
N PHE A 824 4.37 -10.35 47.61
CA PHE A 824 4.42 -11.67 46.96
C PHE A 824 3.72 -12.79 47.75
N VAL A 825 2.99 -12.47 48.81
CA VAL A 825 2.20 -13.46 49.53
C VAL A 825 1.01 -13.88 48.65
N ALA A 826 1.07 -15.11 48.16
CA ALA A 826 -0.06 -15.75 47.53
C ALA A 826 -1.32 -15.57 48.41
N SER A 827 -2.40 -15.05 47.82
CA SER A 827 -3.70 -15.04 48.46
C SER A 827 -3.99 -16.43 48.97
N GLU A 828 -4.52 -16.50 50.19
CA GLU A 828 -5.09 -17.72 50.72
C GLU A 828 -6.10 -18.28 49.71
N ALA A 829 -5.62 -19.08 48.76
CA ALA A 829 -6.48 -19.95 48.03
C ALA A 829 -7.09 -20.88 49.06
N SER A 830 -8.34 -20.68 49.33
CA SER A 830 -9.16 -21.65 50.06
C SER A 830 -8.81 -23.03 49.53
N SER A 831 -8.19 -23.84 50.37
CA SER A 831 -7.96 -25.25 50.10
C SER A 831 -9.29 -25.95 49.90
N THR A 832 -9.79 -25.91 48.67
CA THR A 832 -10.66 -26.99 48.22
C THR A 832 -9.77 -28.20 47.96
N VAL A 833 -9.62 -28.97 49.01
CA VAL A 833 -9.14 -30.35 48.90
C VAL A 833 -10.05 -31.04 47.93
N PHE A 834 -9.58 -31.22 46.73
CA PHE A 834 -10.19 -32.19 45.80
C PHE A 834 -10.05 -33.55 46.45
N PRO A 835 -11.12 -34.34 46.57
CA PRO A 835 -10.97 -35.71 47.00
C PRO A 835 -9.98 -36.38 46.02
N GLU A 836 -8.98 -37.01 46.58
CA GLU A 836 -8.13 -37.96 45.84
C GLU A 836 -9.07 -39.03 45.22
N GLU A 837 -9.58 -38.78 44.04
CA GLU A 837 -9.90 -39.87 43.16
C GLU A 837 -8.53 -40.43 42.74
N GLU A 838 -8.14 -41.52 43.39
CA GLU A 838 -7.11 -42.43 42.88
C GLU A 838 -7.42 -42.72 41.42
N LEU A 839 -6.69 -42.05 40.51
CA LEU A 839 -6.64 -42.49 39.14
C LEU A 839 -6.17 -43.91 39.16
N PRO A 840 -6.92 -44.86 38.59
CA PRO A 840 -6.52 -46.26 38.58
C PRO A 840 -5.08 -46.32 38.05
N GLU A 841 -4.18 -46.89 38.84
CA GLU A 841 -2.81 -47.19 38.39
C GLU A 841 -2.95 -47.98 37.10
N GLU A 842 -2.44 -47.44 35.99
CA GLU A 842 -2.39 -48.21 34.75
C GLU A 842 -1.61 -49.46 35.03
N ASP A 843 -2.26 -50.65 34.85
CA ASP A 843 -1.68 -51.94 35.08
C ASP A 843 -0.29 -52.01 34.42
N PRO A 844 0.78 -52.33 35.17
CA PRO A 844 2.15 -52.41 34.63
C PRO A 844 2.25 -53.28 33.37
N THR A 845 1.40 -54.30 33.28
CA THR A 845 1.32 -55.21 32.11
C THR A 845 0.79 -54.50 30.84
N LEU A 846 -0.12 -53.54 30.96
CA LEU A 846 -0.62 -52.72 29.82
C LEU A 846 0.46 -51.74 29.32
N LEU A 847 1.29 -51.24 30.22
CA LEU A 847 2.43 -50.41 29.85
C LEU A 847 3.51 -51.20 29.13
N GLU A 848 3.82 -52.46 29.59
CA GLU A 848 4.75 -53.36 28.90
C GLU A 848 4.24 -53.77 27.53
N LEU A 849 2.95 -54.05 27.36
CA LEU A 849 2.35 -54.39 26.06
C LEU A 849 2.43 -53.22 25.08
N ARG A 850 2.19 -52.01 25.54
CA ARG A 850 2.31 -50.80 24.71
C ARG A 850 3.75 -50.54 24.27
N ASP A 851 4.70 -50.68 25.18
CA ASP A 851 6.12 -50.46 24.89
C ASP A 851 6.66 -51.54 23.95
N GLN A 852 6.25 -52.81 24.12
CA GLN A 852 6.54 -53.88 23.17
C GLN A 852 5.97 -53.67 21.77
N LEU A 853 4.76 -53.11 21.67
CA LEU A 853 4.16 -52.70 20.38
C LEU A 853 4.87 -51.50 19.74
N ALA A 854 5.36 -50.53 20.55
CA ALA A 854 6.04 -49.34 20.05
C ALA A 854 7.46 -49.65 19.51
N ASP A 855 8.12 -50.67 20.03
CA ASP A 855 9.48 -51.06 19.63
C ASP A 855 9.52 -51.99 18.39
N VAL A 856 8.38 -52.34 17.84
CA VAL A 856 8.29 -53.21 16.67
C VAL A 856 8.51 -52.44 15.37
N SER A 857 9.61 -52.71 14.68
CA SER A 857 9.81 -52.22 13.31
C SER A 857 9.06 -53.11 12.32
N MET A 858 8.00 -52.59 11.72
CA MET A 858 7.16 -53.31 10.76
C MET A 858 7.92 -53.74 9.50
N ASP A 859 8.96 -53.03 9.13
CA ASP A 859 9.76 -53.31 7.93
C ASP A 859 10.72 -54.49 8.08
N ASP A 860 11.03 -54.90 9.33
CA ASP A 860 11.96 -55.99 9.62
C ASP A 860 11.28 -57.33 9.91
N LEU A 861 9.94 -57.35 9.91
CA LEU A 861 9.17 -58.59 10.23
C LEU A 861 8.64 -59.29 8.99
N SER A 862 8.89 -60.59 8.89
CA SER A 862 8.17 -61.43 7.94
C SER A 862 6.70 -61.61 8.35
N PRO A 863 5.77 -61.86 7.41
CA PRO A 863 4.34 -62.05 7.71
C PRO A 863 4.05 -63.11 8.79
N ARG A 864 4.88 -64.14 8.88
CA ARG A 864 4.76 -65.20 9.87
C ARG A 864 5.19 -64.73 11.28
N GLN A 865 6.28 -63.98 11.36
CA GLN A 865 6.76 -63.40 12.63
C GLN A 865 5.80 -62.32 13.14
N ALA A 866 5.21 -61.50 12.27
CA ALA A 866 4.19 -60.53 12.64
C ALA A 866 2.93 -61.22 13.23
N TRP A 867 2.51 -62.37 12.64
CA TRP A 867 1.38 -63.12 13.13
C TRP A 867 1.68 -63.78 14.49
N GLU A 868 2.87 -64.37 14.68
CA GLU A 868 3.34 -64.96 15.93
C GLU A 868 3.41 -63.90 17.04
N LEU A 869 3.95 -62.72 16.75
CA LEU A 869 4.02 -61.57 17.66
C LEU A 869 2.62 -61.06 18.07
N LEU A 870 1.71 -60.91 17.10
CA LEU A 870 0.34 -60.49 17.33
C LEU A 870 -0.44 -61.50 18.20
N ALA A 871 -0.22 -62.77 17.99
CA ALA A 871 -0.82 -63.85 18.77
C ALA A 871 -0.31 -63.86 20.23
N ASP A 872 1.00 -63.58 20.44
CA ASP A 872 1.59 -63.51 21.79
C ASP A 872 1.11 -62.23 22.53
N LEU A 873 1.05 -61.09 21.88
CA LEU A 873 0.50 -59.84 22.44
C LEU A 873 -1.00 -59.99 22.77
N GLN A 874 -1.78 -60.65 21.93
CA GLN A 874 -3.20 -60.98 22.19
C GLN A 874 -3.37 -61.91 23.41
N LYS A 875 -2.49 -62.88 23.55
CA LYS A 875 -2.50 -63.79 24.71
C LYS A 875 -2.19 -63.03 25.99
N LYS A 876 -1.14 -62.21 26.01
CA LYS A 876 -0.78 -61.33 27.14
C LYS A 876 -1.91 -60.37 27.51
N ALA A 877 -2.56 -59.74 26.53
CA ALA A 877 -3.69 -58.84 26.73
C ALA A 877 -4.95 -59.56 27.31
N LYS A 878 -5.11 -60.86 27.06
CA LYS A 878 -6.23 -61.64 27.65
C LYS A 878 -5.94 -62.14 29.06
N GLU A 879 -4.67 -62.32 29.41
CA GLU A 879 -4.23 -62.72 30.74
C GLU A 879 -4.23 -61.53 31.73
N THR A 880 -4.35 -60.32 31.22
CA THR A 880 -4.43 -59.03 31.96
C THR A 880 -5.87 -58.62 32.32
N LYS A 881 -6.84 -59.52 32.27
CA LYS A 881 -8.23 -59.24 32.67
C LYS A 881 -8.52 -59.72 34.12
#